data_0c67ad5866a6083025a646c06154e34a
#
_entry.id   0c67ad5866a6083025a646c06154e34a
#
_cell.length_a   1.000
_cell.length_b   1.000
_cell.length_c   1.000
_cell.angle_alpha   90.00
_cell.angle_beta   90.00
_cell.angle_gamma   90.00
#
_symmetry.space_group_name_H-M   'P 1'
#
loop_
_entity.id
_entity.type
_entity.pdbx_description
1 polymer ?
#
loop_
_entity_poly.entity_id
_entity_poly.type
_entity_poly.pdbx_seq_one_letter_code
_entity_poly.pdbx_strand_id
1 'polypeptide(L)'
;MQRIPRAVAAAAAAVCALAGVSLRSQDFKKQVIYQIVTDRFYDGDTTNDNPAESPGLFDSTHTQWQAYWGGDLAGIQDQLSYIKGMGATAIWVSPVVNNENLNCTSSGISAPYHGYWARDFMNIEEHFGDNSNSFSAFDSLVAALHSNNMKMIVDEANNHSNPDNCGEMGSLYNNGTFMAAANNDPNGYFHHNPDISNYNDRYQLQYYTLEDLTDLNQENATIDAYLKSAASQLQSHHVDAFRLDAVKDVTWGWEYSFANSVYNNAPSFLYGEWDQSNTGDPLYPDSYKFANDSGISLLDFPLNTAIRDVFASNNNFSEIDSTINTENSNFTYPNDLVTFFDSQDESRLLTLNDDQNRLQEAMAFLLTGRGIPIIFYGDEQYLFNNTNGGNDPYNRVWMSSFNTGTTAYKIIAKLAGLRAANDAVGYGTWKQRWLNNDVYIYERQFFNDVVLVAINKNDTTGYSITGLYTALPPGTYTDYLGGLQNGNSLTVTSGSGGNNPANNYTIAPASVSVWQYQVNAATPEVGSIGPHVGQPGMTVTIAGDGFGSSQGSVLFGSSAAAIQSWSNTSVTFTVPNVSNGSYNVQLKNSGGTAANTIAFTVLAAKLIPVTFTVNNANPTNPGDYIFVTGNTVELGNWGTTFQTAIGPMLDPNYPNWFLNVSLPAGATVQFKFIDIQANGNVVWENGSNHQYTVPTSGTGYDTVNWQY
;
A
#
# COMPACT_ATOMS: atom_id res chain seq x y z
N MET A 1 -31.37 -54.51 -35.35
CA MET A 1 -32.62 -53.79 -35.03
C MET A 1 -32.42 -52.90 -33.87
N GLN A 2 -32.86 -51.67 -34.00
CA GLN A 2 -32.98 -50.57 -33.05
C GLN A 2 -31.70 -49.95 -32.48
N ARG A 3 -31.38 -48.79 -33.05
CA ARG A 3 -30.51 -47.74 -32.52
C ARG A 3 -31.16 -47.10 -31.30
N ILE A 4 -30.41 -46.91 -30.21
CA ILE A 4 -30.75 -46.01 -29.10
C ILE A 4 -29.85 -44.75 -29.23
N PRO A 5 -30.38 -43.52 -29.02
CA PRO A 5 -29.70 -42.30 -29.48
C PRO A 5 -28.64 -41.81 -28.49
N ARG A 6 -27.60 -41.24 -29.05
CA ARG A 6 -26.60 -40.43 -28.36
C ARG A 6 -27.21 -39.06 -27.95
N ALA A 7 -27.65 -38.96 -26.71
CA ALA A 7 -28.13 -37.66 -26.16
C ALA A 7 -27.99 -37.58 -24.62
N VAL A 8 -26.89 -38.08 -24.03
CA VAL A 8 -26.62 -37.92 -22.57
C VAL A 8 -25.14 -37.53 -22.26
N ALA A 9 -24.34 -37.20 -23.27
CA ALA A 9 -22.93 -36.85 -23.04
C ALA A 9 -22.59 -35.33 -23.12
N ALA A 10 -23.61 -34.46 -23.22
CA ALA A 10 -23.39 -32.99 -23.34
C ALA A 10 -23.78 -32.17 -22.10
N ALA A 11 -24.29 -32.78 -21.03
CA ALA A 11 -24.70 -32.09 -19.82
C ALA A 11 -23.73 -32.21 -18.64
N ALA A 12 -22.67 -33.02 -18.76
CA ALA A 12 -21.68 -33.22 -17.69
C ALA A 12 -20.39 -32.35 -17.84
N ALA A 13 -20.20 -31.66 -18.97
CA ALA A 13 -19.03 -30.83 -19.23
C ALA A 13 -19.24 -29.33 -18.91
N ALA A 14 -20.44 -28.90 -18.55
CA ALA A 14 -20.77 -27.49 -18.25
C ALA A 14 -20.84 -27.17 -16.75
N VAL A 15 -20.60 -28.13 -15.86
CA VAL A 15 -20.64 -27.91 -14.38
C VAL A 15 -19.25 -27.88 -13.74
N CYS A 16 -18.18 -28.22 -14.48
CA CYS A 16 -16.81 -28.19 -13.96
C CYS A 16 -16.04 -26.88 -14.27
N ALA A 17 -16.66 -25.89 -14.88
CA ALA A 17 -16.01 -24.60 -15.21
C ALA A 17 -16.43 -23.44 -14.28
N LEU A 18 -17.15 -23.72 -13.18
CA LEU A 18 -17.56 -22.71 -12.18
C LEU A 18 -16.96 -22.97 -10.78
N ALA A 19 -16.01 -23.88 -10.66
CA ALA A 19 -15.28 -24.12 -9.41
C ALA A 19 -13.86 -23.57 -9.57
N GLY A 20 -13.65 -22.28 -9.30
CA GLY A 20 -12.29 -21.74 -9.23
C GLY A 20 -12.10 -20.25 -9.42
N VAL A 21 -13.12 -19.43 -9.48
CA VAL A 21 -12.91 -18.01 -9.25
C VAL A 21 -12.94 -17.81 -7.73
N SER A 22 -11.80 -17.95 -7.10
CA SER A 22 -11.61 -17.42 -5.75
C SER A 22 -11.90 -15.92 -5.84
N LEU A 23 -13.04 -15.49 -5.27
CA LEU A 23 -13.34 -14.07 -5.19
C LEU A 23 -12.20 -13.42 -4.40
N ARG A 24 -11.46 -12.54 -5.05
CA ARG A 24 -10.27 -11.89 -4.46
C ARG A 24 -10.72 -11.08 -3.26
N SER A 25 -10.15 -11.37 -2.09
CA SER A 25 -10.37 -10.58 -0.90
C SER A 25 -9.47 -9.36 -0.95
N GLN A 26 -10.02 -8.17 -0.77
CA GLN A 26 -9.28 -6.91 -0.64
C GLN A 26 -8.82 -6.65 0.81
N ASP A 27 -9.06 -7.57 1.73
CA ASP A 27 -8.54 -7.45 3.09
C ASP A 27 -7.07 -7.88 3.14
N PHE A 28 -6.19 -6.91 3.35
CA PHE A 28 -4.75 -7.13 3.51
C PHE A 28 -4.28 -7.00 4.96
N LYS A 29 -5.16 -6.64 5.92
CA LYS A 29 -4.76 -6.37 7.31
C LYS A 29 -4.13 -7.57 8.01
N LYS A 30 -4.48 -8.79 7.61
CA LYS A 30 -3.88 -10.02 8.14
C LYS A 30 -2.73 -10.56 7.29
N GLN A 31 -2.42 -9.95 6.14
CA GLN A 31 -1.33 -10.39 5.30
C GLN A 31 0.03 -10.05 5.92
N VAL A 32 1.04 -10.81 5.54
CA VAL A 32 2.47 -10.54 5.72
C VAL A 32 3.07 -10.50 4.32
N ILE A 33 3.55 -9.33 3.94
CA ILE A 33 4.11 -9.09 2.61
C ILE A 33 5.61 -9.41 2.64
N TYR A 34 6.09 -10.15 1.66
CA TYR A 34 7.51 -10.35 1.40
C TYR A 34 7.89 -9.56 0.16
N GLN A 35 8.69 -8.51 0.33
CA GLN A 35 9.13 -7.63 -0.75
C GLN A 35 10.40 -8.17 -1.39
N ILE A 36 10.41 -8.26 -2.72
CA ILE A 36 11.50 -8.84 -3.51
C ILE A 36 11.92 -7.84 -4.60
N VAL A 37 13.22 -7.53 -4.65
CA VAL A 37 13.84 -6.98 -5.86
C VAL A 37 14.14 -8.17 -6.77
N THR A 38 13.35 -8.32 -7.83
CA THR A 38 13.30 -9.52 -8.68
C THR A 38 14.68 -9.97 -9.13
N ASP A 39 15.48 -9.06 -9.69
CA ASP A 39 16.83 -9.33 -10.19
C ASP A 39 17.81 -9.82 -9.12
N ARG A 40 17.57 -9.54 -7.83
CA ARG A 40 18.50 -9.83 -6.73
C ARG A 40 18.16 -11.07 -5.92
N PHE A 41 17.10 -11.78 -6.29
CA PHE A 41 16.53 -12.83 -5.44
C PHE A 41 17.05 -14.24 -5.78
N TYR A 42 16.76 -14.73 -6.96
CA TYR A 42 17.17 -16.07 -7.40
C TYR A 42 17.04 -16.20 -8.91
N ASP A 43 18.07 -16.73 -9.58
CA ASP A 43 18.10 -17.04 -11.00
C ASP A 43 17.44 -18.41 -11.22
N GLY A 44 16.29 -18.42 -11.86
CA GLY A 44 15.51 -19.62 -12.17
C GLY A 44 15.59 -20.04 -13.65
N ASP A 45 15.86 -19.09 -14.55
CA ASP A 45 15.95 -19.32 -15.99
C ASP A 45 17.16 -18.57 -16.61
N THR A 46 18.31 -19.19 -16.63
CA THR A 46 19.55 -18.61 -17.20
C THR A 46 19.46 -18.25 -18.69
N THR A 47 18.36 -18.54 -19.38
CA THR A 47 18.18 -18.21 -20.79
C THR A 47 17.74 -16.75 -21.02
N ASN A 48 17.24 -16.10 -19.96
CA ASN A 48 16.80 -14.69 -19.96
C ASN A 48 17.86 -13.70 -19.42
N ASP A 49 19.03 -14.17 -18.97
CA ASP A 49 20.08 -13.35 -18.38
C ASP A 49 20.61 -12.24 -19.30
N ASN A 50 20.70 -12.51 -20.60
CA ASN A 50 21.27 -11.56 -21.58
C ASN A 50 20.45 -11.57 -22.87
N PRO A 51 19.22 -11.03 -22.85
CA PRO A 51 18.33 -10.98 -23.98
C PRO A 51 18.93 -10.25 -25.18
N ALA A 52 18.44 -10.59 -26.39
CA ALA A 52 18.93 -9.98 -27.63
C ALA A 52 18.53 -8.50 -27.75
N GLU A 53 17.48 -8.09 -27.11
CA GLU A 53 16.93 -6.73 -27.09
C GLU A 53 17.76 -5.78 -26.23
N SER A 54 18.34 -6.27 -25.14
CA SER A 54 19.13 -5.49 -24.15
C SER A 54 20.51 -6.12 -23.87
N PRO A 55 21.37 -6.32 -24.89
CA PRO A 55 22.59 -7.09 -24.75
C PRO A 55 23.66 -6.35 -23.93
N GLY A 56 24.36 -7.10 -23.08
CA GLY A 56 25.53 -6.60 -22.33
C GLY A 56 25.18 -5.84 -21.05
N LEU A 57 23.96 -5.92 -20.57
CA LEU A 57 23.52 -5.33 -19.30
C LEU A 57 23.63 -6.31 -18.11
N PHE A 58 23.98 -7.57 -18.35
CA PHE A 58 24.10 -8.64 -17.36
C PHE A 58 25.54 -8.80 -16.85
N ASP A 59 25.70 -9.00 -15.54
CA ASP A 59 26.98 -9.34 -14.88
C ASP A 59 26.85 -10.60 -14.02
N SER A 60 27.21 -11.75 -14.58
CA SER A 60 27.20 -13.05 -13.89
C SER A 60 28.15 -13.14 -12.69
N THR A 61 29.02 -12.14 -12.47
CA THR A 61 29.96 -12.12 -11.35
C THR A 61 29.42 -11.39 -10.12
N HIS A 62 28.28 -10.70 -10.27
CA HIS A 62 27.63 -9.89 -9.23
C HIS A 62 28.56 -8.82 -8.62
N THR A 63 29.45 -8.24 -9.45
CA THR A 63 30.41 -7.22 -9.03
C THR A 63 30.03 -5.82 -9.47
N GLN A 64 29.26 -5.69 -10.56
CA GLN A 64 28.70 -4.43 -11.04
C GLN A 64 27.29 -4.24 -10.48
N TRP A 65 27.16 -3.42 -9.45
CA TRP A 65 25.94 -3.27 -8.66
C TRP A 65 24.73 -2.69 -9.44
N GLN A 66 24.99 -1.99 -10.53
CA GLN A 66 23.98 -1.42 -11.41
C GLN A 66 23.72 -2.27 -12.67
N ALA A 67 24.17 -3.53 -12.70
CA ALA A 67 23.89 -4.49 -13.75
C ALA A 67 22.76 -5.43 -13.35
N TYR A 68 22.14 -6.09 -14.31
CA TYR A 68 21.34 -7.28 -14.03
C TYR A 68 22.21 -8.41 -13.49
N TRP A 69 21.70 -9.19 -12.53
CA TRP A 69 22.36 -10.33 -11.91
C TRP A 69 21.63 -11.65 -12.15
N GLY A 70 20.50 -11.63 -12.88
CA GLY A 70 19.80 -12.80 -13.38
C GLY A 70 18.66 -13.30 -12.50
N GLY A 71 18.30 -12.61 -11.43
CA GLY A 71 17.09 -12.98 -10.68
C GLY A 71 15.82 -12.71 -11.49
N ASP A 72 14.86 -13.64 -11.43
CA ASP A 72 13.69 -13.65 -12.31
C ASP A 72 12.41 -14.20 -11.64
N LEU A 73 11.29 -14.16 -12.36
CA LEU A 73 9.99 -14.65 -11.88
C LEU A 73 9.97 -16.17 -11.68
N ALA A 74 10.75 -16.93 -12.47
CA ALA A 74 10.92 -18.37 -12.31
C ALA A 74 11.67 -18.69 -11.01
N GLY A 75 12.70 -17.94 -10.70
CA GLY A 75 13.45 -18.05 -9.46
C GLY A 75 12.62 -17.74 -8.21
N ILE A 76 11.74 -16.76 -8.28
CA ILE A 76 10.78 -16.50 -7.20
C ILE A 76 9.86 -17.72 -7.02
N GLN A 77 9.37 -18.30 -8.12
CA GLN A 77 8.52 -19.50 -8.09
C GLN A 77 9.26 -20.70 -7.49
N ASP A 78 10.52 -20.91 -7.80
CA ASP A 78 11.36 -22.01 -7.27
C ASP A 78 11.52 -21.89 -5.74
N GLN A 79 11.60 -20.68 -5.20
CA GLN A 79 11.75 -20.42 -3.76
C GLN A 79 10.41 -20.25 -3.02
N LEU A 80 9.27 -20.49 -3.67
CA LEU A 80 7.94 -20.27 -3.08
C LEU A 80 7.70 -21.08 -1.80
N SER A 81 8.24 -22.30 -1.71
CA SER A 81 8.14 -23.13 -0.50
C SER A 81 8.88 -22.51 0.68
N TYR A 82 10.02 -21.87 0.45
CA TYR A 82 10.79 -21.14 1.47
C TYR A 82 10.01 -19.91 1.95
N ILE A 83 9.49 -19.10 1.03
CA ILE A 83 8.74 -17.88 1.33
C ILE A 83 7.46 -18.22 2.12
N LYS A 84 6.69 -19.20 1.66
CA LYS A 84 5.49 -19.69 2.36
C LYS A 84 5.81 -20.27 3.73
N GLY A 85 6.91 -21.00 3.87
CA GLY A 85 7.36 -21.59 5.15
C GLY A 85 7.69 -20.56 6.22
N MET A 86 8.08 -19.35 5.82
CA MET A 86 8.26 -18.20 6.68
C MET A 86 6.92 -17.60 7.15
N GLY A 87 5.80 -17.94 6.51
CA GLY A 87 4.47 -17.42 6.82
C GLY A 87 4.10 -16.17 6.03
N ALA A 88 4.89 -15.78 5.03
CA ALA A 88 4.47 -14.74 4.09
C ALA A 88 3.22 -15.20 3.31
N THR A 89 2.28 -14.29 3.12
CA THR A 89 0.98 -14.55 2.49
C THR A 89 0.76 -13.69 1.25
N ALA A 90 1.65 -12.76 1.00
CA ALA A 90 1.71 -11.96 -0.22
C ALA A 90 3.17 -11.74 -0.62
N ILE A 91 3.42 -11.64 -1.93
CA ILE A 91 4.71 -11.24 -2.48
C ILE A 91 4.52 -9.91 -3.18
N TRP A 92 5.37 -8.94 -2.87
CA TRP A 92 5.55 -7.71 -3.64
C TRP A 92 6.82 -7.82 -4.45
N VAL A 93 6.71 -7.78 -5.78
CA VAL A 93 7.83 -7.75 -6.72
C VAL A 93 8.09 -6.34 -7.21
N SER A 94 9.37 -5.98 -7.42
CA SER A 94 9.74 -4.76 -8.14
C SER A 94 9.04 -4.69 -9.50
N PRO A 95 8.90 -3.50 -10.16
CA PRO A 95 8.16 -3.36 -11.40
C PRO A 95 8.57 -4.41 -12.44
N VAL A 96 7.59 -5.08 -13.02
CA VAL A 96 7.81 -6.20 -13.95
C VAL A 96 7.65 -5.81 -15.42
N VAL A 97 7.26 -4.56 -15.67
CA VAL A 97 7.02 -4.06 -17.02
C VAL A 97 8.33 -3.91 -17.80
N ASN A 98 8.23 -3.87 -19.13
CA ASN A 98 9.40 -3.76 -19.99
C ASN A 98 10.16 -2.46 -19.76
N ASN A 99 11.44 -2.59 -19.48
CA ASN A 99 12.35 -1.51 -19.13
C ASN A 99 13.20 -1.06 -20.32
N GLU A 100 13.98 0.00 -20.10
CA GLU A 100 14.96 0.52 -21.03
C GLU A 100 15.98 -0.55 -21.46
N ASN A 101 16.25 -0.66 -22.77
CA ASN A 101 17.16 -1.66 -23.35
C ASN A 101 18.60 -1.18 -23.50
N LEU A 102 18.88 0.10 -23.27
CA LEU A 102 20.21 0.68 -23.51
C LEU A 102 20.93 1.01 -22.19
N ASN A 103 22.22 0.84 -22.21
CA ASN A 103 23.08 1.19 -21.07
C ASN A 103 23.11 2.71 -20.83
N CYS A 104 22.84 3.16 -19.63
CA CYS A 104 22.78 4.58 -19.25
C CYS A 104 24.14 5.21 -18.95
N THR A 105 25.26 4.50 -19.12
CA THR A 105 26.62 5.03 -18.87
C THR A 105 27.59 4.63 -19.97
N SER A 106 28.64 5.46 -20.17
CA SER A 106 29.76 5.16 -21.07
C SER A 106 30.87 4.34 -20.39
N SER A 107 30.77 4.10 -19.08
CA SER A 107 31.80 3.41 -18.29
C SER A 107 31.13 2.46 -17.29
N GLY A 108 31.27 1.16 -17.51
CA GLY A 108 30.57 0.14 -16.72
C GLY A 108 29.16 -0.14 -17.25
N ILE A 109 28.31 -0.69 -16.37
CA ILE A 109 26.89 -0.95 -16.64
C ILE A 109 26.05 -0.11 -15.71
N SER A 110 25.02 0.52 -16.26
CA SER A 110 23.91 1.16 -15.55
C SER A 110 22.61 0.74 -16.25
N ALA A 111 21.99 -0.28 -15.70
CA ALA A 111 20.85 -1.00 -16.25
C ALA A 111 19.64 -0.89 -15.32
N PRO A 112 18.41 -1.02 -15.83
CA PRO A 112 17.18 -0.92 -15.05
C PRO A 112 16.83 -2.21 -14.28
N TYR A 113 17.81 -2.88 -13.69
CA TYR A 113 17.65 -4.15 -12.94
C TYR A 113 16.61 -4.05 -11.80
N HIS A 114 16.32 -2.84 -11.36
CA HIS A 114 15.32 -2.54 -10.31
C HIS A 114 13.88 -2.45 -10.85
N GLY A 115 13.68 -2.30 -12.16
CA GLY A 115 12.37 -2.25 -12.81
C GLY A 115 11.74 -0.86 -12.95
N TYR A 116 12.34 0.20 -12.39
CA TYR A 116 11.72 1.55 -12.36
C TYR A 116 12.01 2.42 -13.60
N TRP A 117 12.71 1.92 -14.60
CA TRP A 117 12.97 2.64 -15.86
C TRP A 117 12.09 2.09 -16.99
N ALA A 118 10.77 2.15 -16.79
CA ALA A 118 9.79 1.62 -17.72
C ALA A 118 9.87 2.30 -19.09
N ARG A 119 9.83 1.51 -20.17
CA ARG A 119 9.65 1.97 -21.55
C ARG A 119 8.31 1.55 -22.15
N ASP A 120 7.76 0.41 -21.72
CA ASP A 120 6.48 -0.12 -22.21
C ASP A 120 5.72 -0.80 -21.07
N PHE A 121 4.68 -0.13 -20.58
CA PHE A 121 3.87 -0.64 -19.47
C PHE A 121 2.94 -1.81 -19.87
N MET A 122 2.87 -2.14 -21.17
CA MET A 122 1.99 -3.20 -21.69
C MET A 122 2.67 -4.55 -21.84
N ASN A 123 3.96 -4.67 -21.57
CA ASN A 123 4.76 -5.88 -21.75
C ASN A 123 5.56 -6.20 -20.50
N ILE A 124 5.96 -7.48 -20.33
CA ILE A 124 6.87 -7.92 -19.27
C ILE A 124 8.33 -7.70 -19.69
N GLU A 125 9.19 -7.39 -18.74
CA GLU A 125 10.64 -7.27 -18.92
C GLU A 125 11.24 -8.63 -19.29
N GLU A 126 12.07 -8.68 -20.34
CA GLU A 126 12.68 -9.91 -20.85
C GLU A 126 13.61 -10.57 -19.82
N HIS A 127 14.37 -9.78 -19.06
CA HIS A 127 15.25 -10.29 -18.00
C HIS A 127 14.48 -10.94 -16.83
N PHE A 128 13.22 -10.55 -16.61
CA PHE A 128 12.39 -11.11 -15.53
C PHE A 128 11.46 -12.23 -16.01
N GLY A 129 11.12 -12.23 -17.30
CA GLY A 129 10.18 -13.16 -17.94
C GLY A 129 10.83 -14.44 -18.46
N ASP A 130 10.41 -14.86 -19.64
CA ASP A 130 10.86 -16.07 -20.33
C ASP A 130 11.72 -15.72 -21.58
N ASN A 131 12.59 -14.74 -21.47
CA ASN A 131 13.38 -14.18 -22.58
C ASN A 131 12.50 -13.66 -23.73
N SER A 132 11.32 -13.18 -23.38
CA SER A 132 10.37 -12.51 -24.27
C SER A 132 9.51 -11.53 -23.47
N ASN A 133 8.81 -10.62 -24.16
CA ASN A 133 7.91 -9.65 -23.52
C ASN A 133 6.53 -10.25 -23.18
N SER A 134 6.42 -11.58 -23.08
CA SER A 134 5.15 -12.27 -22.80
C SER A 134 4.84 -12.34 -21.31
N PHE A 135 3.57 -12.53 -20.99
CA PHE A 135 3.11 -12.77 -19.62
C PHE A 135 3.25 -14.22 -19.15
N SER A 136 3.87 -15.11 -19.91
CA SER A 136 3.87 -16.57 -19.63
C SER A 136 4.51 -16.91 -18.28
N ALA A 137 5.71 -16.40 -17.98
CA ALA A 137 6.38 -16.62 -16.70
C ALA A 137 5.64 -15.93 -15.55
N PHE A 138 5.11 -14.73 -15.79
CA PHE A 138 4.30 -13.99 -14.84
C PHE A 138 3.02 -14.76 -14.44
N ASP A 139 2.25 -15.26 -15.43
CA ASP A 139 1.04 -16.06 -15.20
C ASP A 139 1.35 -17.36 -14.45
N SER A 140 2.50 -17.98 -14.72
CA SER A 140 2.97 -19.17 -14.01
C SER A 140 3.19 -18.88 -12.52
N LEU A 141 3.89 -17.78 -12.19
CA LEU A 141 4.12 -17.37 -10.81
C LEU A 141 2.80 -17.01 -10.11
N VAL A 142 1.93 -16.22 -10.73
CA VAL A 142 0.63 -15.86 -10.16
C VAL A 142 -0.22 -17.10 -9.88
N ALA A 143 -0.28 -18.04 -10.80
CA ALA A 143 -1.00 -19.30 -10.60
C ALA A 143 -0.40 -20.14 -9.45
N ALA A 144 0.93 -20.17 -9.33
CA ALA A 144 1.63 -20.85 -8.24
C ALA A 144 1.33 -20.17 -6.87
N LEU A 145 1.32 -18.84 -6.80
CA LEU A 145 0.94 -18.09 -5.61
C LEU A 145 -0.51 -18.42 -5.19
N HIS A 146 -1.46 -18.29 -6.10
CA HIS A 146 -2.87 -18.54 -5.81
C HIS A 146 -3.13 -20.00 -5.38
N SER A 147 -2.44 -20.98 -5.97
CA SER A 147 -2.53 -22.38 -5.55
C SER A 147 -2.01 -22.61 -4.12
N ASN A 148 -1.16 -21.71 -3.63
CA ASN A 148 -0.63 -21.70 -2.28
C ASN A 148 -1.39 -20.77 -1.31
N ASN A 149 -2.53 -20.18 -1.73
CA ASN A 149 -3.30 -19.15 -1.02
C ASN A 149 -2.45 -17.91 -0.70
N MET A 150 -1.52 -17.56 -1.57
CA MET A 150 -0.72 -16.33 -1.50
C MET A 150 -1.19 -15.34 -2.55
N LYS A 151 -0.86 -14.07 -2.36
CA LYS A 151 -1.27 -12.94 -3.20
C LYS A 151 -0.09 -12.36 -3.96
N MET A 152 -0.37 -11.83 -5.17
CA MET A 152 0.57 -11.10 -6.01
C MET A 152 0.35 -9.60 -5.87
N ILE A 153 1.40 -8.88 -5.51
CA ILE A 153 1.47 -7.42 -5.51
C ILE A 153 2.50 -7.00 -6.54
N VAL A 154 2.09 -6.15 -7.49
CA VAL A 154 2.98 -5.58 -8.50
C VAL A 154 3.26 -4.12 -8.17
N ASP A 155 4.49 -3.70 -8.36
CA ASP A 155 4.90 -2.31 -8.30
C ASP A 155 4.59 -1.62 -9.63
N GLU A 156 4.03 -0.41 -9.60
CA GLU A 156 3.64 0.34 -10.79
C GLU A 156 4.05 1.82 -10.65
N ALA A 157 4.96 2.28 -11.52
CA ALA A 157 5.50 3.64 -11.52
C ALA A 157 4.75 4.52 -12.52
N ASN A 158 3.60 5.07 -12.10
CA ASN A 158 2.76 5.91 -12.96
C ASN A 158 3.29 7.35 -13.14
N ASN A 159 4.29 7.75 -12.36
CA ASN A 159 4.88 9.09 -12.41
C ASN A 159 5.75 9.28 -13.65
N HIS A 160 6.57 8.31 -14.00
CA HIS A 160 7.66 8.49 -14.96
C HIS A 160 7.87 7.27 -15.87
N SER A 161 8.67 7.48 -16.90
CA SER A 161 9.26 6.42 -17.72
C SER A 161 10.74 6.20 -17.36
N ASN A 162 11.65 6.18 -18.31
CA ASN A 162 13.09 5.99 -18.10
C ASN A 162 13.85 7.33 -18.14
N PRO A 163 15.16 7.36 -17.84
CA PRO A 163 15.94 8.61 -17.76
C PRO A 163 15.87 9.47 -19.02
N ASP A 164 15.76 10.78 -18.87
CA ASP A 164 15.63 11.74 -19.97
C ASP A 164 16.98 12.15 -20.60
N ASN A 165 18.10 11.83 -19.96
CA ASN A 165 19.44 12.32 -20.28
C ASN A 165 20.43 11.22 -20.71
N CYS A 166 20.02 9.94 -20.70
CA CYS A 166 20.85 8.80 -21.11
C CYS A 166 20.00 7.66 -21.69
N GLY A 167 20.65 6.56 -22.08
CA GLY A 167 20.00 5.35 -22.58
C GLY A 167 19.06 5.63 -23.74
N GLU A 168 17.77 5.33 -23.55
CA GLU A 168 16.71 5.57 -24.55
C GLU A 168 16.08 6.98 -24.45
N MET A 169 16.63 7.86 -23.63
CA MET A 169 16.22 9.27 -23.52
C MET A 169 14.73 9.45 -23.19
N GLY A 170 14.23 8.74 -22.20
CA GLY A 170 12.84 8.82 -21.76
C GLY A 170 11.82 8.21 -22.73
N SER A 171 12.24 7.25 -23.56
CA SER A 171 11.36 6.68 -24.59
C SER A 171 10.18 5.93 -23.99
N LEU A 172 9.00 6.16 -24.56
CA LEU A 172 7.74 5.49 -24.20
C LEU A 172 7.22 4.69 -25.42
N TYR A 173 6.77 3.46 -25.17
CA TYR A 173 6.19 2.55 -26.15
C TYR A 173 4.84 2.02 -25.68
N ASN A 174 4.05 1.50 -26.60
CA ASN A 174 2.80 0.78 -26.34
C ASN A 174 2.78 -0.49 -27.19
N ASN A 175 2.90 -1.65 -26.56
CA ASN A 175 3.04 -2.94 -27.22
C ASN A 175 4.11 -2.92 -28.33
N GLY A 176 5.31 -2.44 -27.98
CA GLY A 176 6.45 -2.32 -28.90
C GLY A 176 6.34 -1.19 -29.93
N THR A 177 5.26 -0.42 -29.94
CA THR A 177 5.08 0.72 -30.83
C THR A 177 5.55 2.00 -30.16
N PHE A 178 6.55 2.68 -30.73
CA PHE A 178 7.07 3.95 -30.22
C PHE A 178 5.97 5.02 -30.14
N MET A 179 5.89 5.70 -29.01
CA MET A 179 4.95 6.80 -28.74
C MET A 179 5.67 8.16 -28.72
N ALA A 180 6.70 8.30 -27.89
CA ALA A 180 7.45 9.52 -27.65
C ALA A 180 8.81 9.25 -26.99
N ALA A 181 9.66 10.27 -26.91
CA ALA A 181 10.85 10.33 -26.06
C ALA A 181 10.98 11.77 -25.53
N ALA A 182 11.77 11.98 -24.48
CA ALA A 182 11.93 13.30 -23.85
C ALA A 182 12.33 14.40 -24.85
N ASN A 183 13.16 14.05 -25.85
CA ASN A 183 13.59 14.96 -26.91
C ASN A 183 12.71 14.93 -28.18
N ASN A 184 11.63 14.13 -28.22
CA ASN A 184 10.72 13.97 -29.35
C ASN A 184 9.29 13.66 -28.87
N ASP A 185 8.59 14.67 -28.36
CA ASP A 185 7.23 14.57 -27.85
C ASP A 185 6.27 15.59 -28.49
N PRO A 186 5.88 15.38 -29.76
CA PRO A 186 4.97 16.31 -30.44
C PRO A 186 3.53 16.29 -29.90
N ASN A 187 3.18 15.32 -29.06
CA ASN A 187 1.82 15.11 -28.54
C ASN A 187 1.66 15.56 -27.08
N GLY A 188 2.73 15.98 -26.40
CA GLY A 188 2.71 16.43 -25.00
C GLY A 188 2.41 15.29 -24.04
N TYR A 189 3.08 14.15 -24.19
CA TYR A 189 2.95 13.00 -23.31
C TYR A 189 3.78 13.14 -22.03
N PHE A 190 4.70 14.13 -21.98
CA PHE A 190 5.56 14.46 -20.85
C PHE A 190 5.38 15.92 -20.44
N HIS A 191 5.67 16.24 -19.17
CA HIS A 191 5.55 17.62 -18.65
C HIS A 191 6.72 18.53 -19.06
N HIS A 192 7.90 18.00 -19.34
CA HIS A 192 9.11 18.74 -19.75
C HIS A 192 9.55 19.86 -18.81
N ASN A 193 9.34 19.69 -17.53
CA ASN A 193 9.84 20.62 -16.50
C ASN A 193 11.25 20.21 -16.02
N PRO A 194 11.99 21.10 -15.35
CA PRO A 194 13.26 20.75 -14.73
C PRO A 194 13.11 19.74 -13.59
N ASP A 195 14.24 19.23 -13.08
CA ASP A 195 14.27 18.39 -11.89
C ASP A 195 13.71 19.10 -10.66
N ILE A 196 13.10 18.32 -9.76
CA ILE A 196 12.64 18.79 -8.47
C ILE A 196 13.83 19.33 -7.69
N SER A 197 13.73 20.59 -7.30
CA SER A 197 14.75 21.27 -6.47
C SER A 197 14.26 21.60 -5.05
N ASN A 198 12.95 21.50 -4.81
CA ASN A 198 12.32 21.73 -3.52
C ASN A 198 11.22 20.71 -3.26
N TYR A 199 11.52 19.68 -2.50
CA TYR A 199 10.58 18.61 -2.12
C TYR A 199 9.49 19.03 -1.13
N ASN A 200 9.40 20.31 -0.75
CA ASN A 200 8.28 20.89 -0.03
C ASN A 200 7.36 21.75 -0.92
N ASP A 201 7.64 21.82 -2.20
CA ASP A 201 6.84 22.55 -3.18
C ASP A 201 5.92 21.59 -3.94
N ARG A 202 4.62 21.63 -3.65
CA ARG A 202 3.62 20.75 -4.25
C ARG A 202 3.55 20.81 -5.77
N TYR A 203 3.87 21.99 -6.36
CA TYR A 203 3.89 22.11 -7.81
C TYR A 203 5.09 21.36 -8.40
N GLN A 204 6.29 21.54 -7.82
CA GLN A 204 7.46 20.83 -8.29
C GLN A 204 7.28 19.31 -8.12
N LEU A 205 6.75 18.86 -6.99
CA LEU A 205 6.49 17.45 -6.78
C LEU A 205 5.63 16.84 -7.90
N GLN A 206 4.53 17.48 -8.28
CA GLN A 206 3.52 16.91 -9.17
C GLN A 206 3.75 17.19 -10.67
N TYR A 207 4.75 18.00 -11.02
CA TYR A 207 4.95 18.44 -12.41
C TYR A 207 6.40 18.52 -12.86
N TYR A 208 7.37 18.31 -11.96
CA TYR A 208 8.80 18.36 -12.30
C TYR A 208 9.39 16.97 -12.34
N THR A 209 10.48 16.84 -13.07
CA THR A 209 11.22 15.59 -13.22
C THR A 209 11.76 15.10 -11.89
N LEU A 210 11.48 13.86 -11.52
CA LEU A 210 12.03 13.20 -10.35
C LEU A 210 13.34 12.49 -10.73
N GLU A 211 14.48 12.96 -10.24
CA GLU A 211 15.78 12.31 -10.38
C GLU A 211 16.15 11.94 -11.84
N ASP A 212 16.05 12.89 -12.77
CA ASP A 212 16.29 12.71 -14.21
C ASP A 212 15.31 11.73 -14.92
N LEU A 213 14.22 11.25 -14.26
CA LEU A 213 13.24 10.33 -14.84
C LEU A 213 12.15 11.12 -15.59
N THR A 214 11.90 10.76 -16.83
CA THR A 214 10.97 11.51 -17.71
C THR A 214 9.55 11.49 -17.18
N ASP A 215 9.07 12.64 -16.74
CA ASP A 215 7.79 12.83 -16.05
C ASP A 215 6.60 12.74 -17.03
N LEU A 216 5.68 11.80 -16.77
CA LEU A 216 4.51 11.54 -17.61
C LEU A 216 3.41 12.58 -17.37
N ASN A 217 2.81 13.06 -18.46
CA ASN A 217 1.67 13.99 -18.40
C ASN A 217 0.34 13.22 -18.29
N GLN A 218 -0.08 12.91 -17.08
CA GLN A 218 -1.31 12.17 -16.82
C GLN A 218 -2.58 12.97 -17.15
N GLU A 219 -2.52 14.29 -17.31
CA GLU A 219 -3.60 15.14 -17.82
C GLU A 219 -3.82 14.96 -19.33
N ASN A 220 -2.85 14.39 -20.05
CA ASN A 220 -3.01 14.01 -21.45
C ASN A 220 -3.92 12.77 -21.55
N ALA A 221 -5.02 12.88 -22.26
CA ALA A 221 -6.03 11.81 -22.34
C ALA A 221 -5.49 10.49 -22.92
N THR A 222 -4.40 10.53 -23.70
CA THR A 222 -3.75 9.31 -24.22
C THR A 222 -2.93 8.62 -23.14
N ILE A 223 -2.20 9.38 -22.34
CA ILE A 223 -1.41 8.86 -21.21
C ILE A 223 -2.34 8.35 -20.10
N ASP A 224 -3.39 9.10 -19.75
CA ASP A 224 -4.44 8.63 -18.82
C ASP A 224 -5.00 7.26 -19.24
N ALA A 225 -5.40 7.13 -20.49
CA ALA A 225 -5.94 5.87 -21.01
C ALA A 225 -4.90 4.75 -21.06
N TYR A 226 -3.66 5.07 -21.39
CA TYR A 226 -2.56 4.12 -21.48
C TYR A 226 -2.21 3.51 -20.13
N LEU A 227 -1.97 4.33 -19.12
CA LEU A 227 -1.63 3.85 -17.76
C LEU A 227 -2.78 3.06 -17.13
N LYS A 228 -4.03 3.52 -17.25
CA LYS A 228 -5.21 2.77 -16.80
C LYS A 228 -5.39 1.44 -17.54
N SER A 229 -4.98 1.38 -18.82
CA SER A 229 -5.02 0.12 -19.59
C SER A 229 -3.94 -0.85 -19.14
N ALA A 230 -2.75 -0.37 -18.77
CA ALA A 230 -1.67 -1.18 -18.23
C ALA A 230 -2.08 -1.84 -16.89
N ALA A 231 -2.61 -1.08 -15.95
CA ALA A 231 -3.15 -1.62 -14.72
C ALA A 231 -4.29 -2.64 -14.96
N SER A 232 -5.20 -2.34 -15.89
CA SER A 232 -6.28 -3.27 -16.28
C SER A 232 -5.74 -4.56 -16.90
N GLN A 233 -4.67 -4.49 -17.67
CA GLN A 233 -4.00 -5.67 -18.22
C GLN A 233 -3.40 -6.53 -17.10
N LEU A 234 -2.63 -5.96 -16.19
CA LEU A 234 -2.10 -6.67 -15.02
C LEU A 234 -3.22 -7.31 -14.19
N GLN A 235 -4.34 -6.62 -13.99
CA GLN A 235 -5.52 -7.21 -13.34
C GLN A 235 -6.11 -8.40 -14.13
N SER A 236 -6.07 -8.37 -15.47
CA SER A 236 -6.50 -9.51 -16.30
C SER A 236 -5.59 -10.73 -16.15
N HIS A 237 -4.32 -10.51 -15.80
CA HIS A 237 -3.32 -11.51 -15.41
C HIS A 237 -3.34 -11.83 -13.90
N HIS A 238 -4.43 -11.46 -13.22
CA HIS A 238 -4.76 -11.90 -11.87
C HIS A 238 -3.91 -11.31 -10.73
N VAL A 239 -3.37 -10.11 -10.89
CA VAL A 239 -2.77 -9.31 -9.80
C VAL A 239 -3.81 -9.03 -8.72
N ASP A 240 -3.42 -9.16 -7.43
CA ASP A 240 -4.29 -8.93 -6.26
C ASP A 240 -4.18 -7.51 -5.70
N ALA A 241 -3.02 -6.88 -5.86
CA ALA A 241 -2.74 -5.57 -5.31
C ALA A 241 -1.68 -4.82 -6.13
N PHE A 242 -1.65 -3.50 -6.01
CA PHE A 242 -0.60 -2.64 -6.56
C PHE A 242 0.07 -1.83 -5.46
N ARG A 243 1.38 -1.79 -5.46
CA ARG A 243 2.15 -0.72 -4.86
C ARG A 243 2.34 0.36 -5.93
N LEU A 244 1.92 1.56 -5.65
CA LEU A 244 2.06 2.68 -6.55
C LEU A 244 3.29 3.49 -6.16
N ASP A 245 4.24 3.56 -7.07
CA ASP A 245 5.47 4.32 -6.93
C ASP A 245 5.18 5.81 -6.98
N ALA A 246 5.89 6.60 -6.18
CA ALA A 246 5.92 8.06 -6.23
C ALA A 246 4.53 8.74 -6.29
N VAL A 247 3.52 8.25 -5.55
CA VAL A 247 2.16 8.87 -5.57
C VAL A 247 2.12 10.29 -5.06
N LYS A 248 3.15 10.72 -4.33
CA LYS A 248 3.37 12.10 -3.90
C LYS A 248 3.68 13.03 -5.08
N ASP A 249 4.28 12.46 -6.13
CA ASP A 249 4.81 13.16 -7.29
C ASP A 249 3.86 13.10 -8.51
N VAL A 250 2.65 12.55 -8.33
CA VAL A 250 1.56 12.54 -9.31
C VAL A 250 0.41 13.43 -8.83
N THR A 251 -0.36 14.01 -9.77
CA THR A 251 -1.51 14.83 -9.40
C THR A 251 -2.60 14.02 -8.70
N TRP A 252 -3.07 14.49 -7.53
CA TRP A 252 -4.02 13.73 -6.69
C TRP A 252 -5.34 13.44 -7.38
N GLY A 253 -5.83 14.38 -8.19
CA GLY A 253 -7.06 14.19 -8.94
C GLY A 253 -6.93 13.04 -9.94
N TRP A 254 -5.77 12.89 -10.57
CA TRP A 254 -5.53 11.75 -11.45
C TRP A 254 -5.45 10.43 -10.66
N GLU A 255 -4.72 10.40 -9.54
CA GLU A 255 -4.63 9.21 -8.69
C GLU A 255 -6.00 8.73 -8.20
N TYR A 256 -6.91 9.64 -7.84
CA TYR A 256 -8.28 9.28 -7.46
C TYR A 256 -9.05 8.67 -8.64
N SER A 257 -8.88 9.21 -9.85
CA SER A 257 -9.46 8.65 -11.07
C SER A 257 -8.84 7.30 -11.45
N PHE A 258 -7.55 7.12 -11.23
CA PHE A 258 -6.84 5.86 -11.44
C PHE A 258 -7.36 4.78 -10.47
N ALA A 259 -7.39 5.06 -9.17
CA ALA A 259 -7.94 4.15 -8.16
C ALA A 259 -9.39 3.75 -8.49
N ASN A 260 -10.23 4.71 -8.88
CA ASN A 260 -11.61 4.45 -9.33
C ASN A 260 -11.64 3.48 -10.52
N SER A 261 -10.74 3.64 -11.51
CA SER A 261 -10.62 2.75 -12.66
C SER A 261 -10.22 1.34 -12.26
N VAL A 262 -9.20 1.20 -11.40
CA VAL A 262 -8.71 -0.09 -10.89
C VAL A 262 -9.81 -0.83 -10.13
N TYR A 263 -10.50 -0.16 -9.21
CA TYR A 263 -11.57 -0.76 -8.41
C TYR A 263 -12.80 -1.15 -9.24
N ASN A 264 -13.08 -0.41 -10.32
CA ASN A 264 -14.15 -0.75 -11.26
C ASN A 264 -13.86 -2.03 -12.05
N ASN A 265 -12.60 -2.23 -12.42
CA ASN A 265 -12.21 -3.35 -13.25
C ASN A 265 -12.16 -4.66 -12.45
N ALA A 266 -11.47 -4.66 -11.31
CA ALA A 266 -11.41 -5.82 -10.41
C ALA A 266 -11.10 -5.40 -8.97
N PRO A 267 -11.55 -6.19 -7.96
CA PRO A 267 -11.13 -5.98 -6.57
C PRO A 267 -9.61 -6.03 -6.46
N SER A 268 -9.01 -4.99 -5.88
CA SER A 268 -7.57 -4.89 -5.65
C SER A 268 -7.32 -4.14 -4.34
N PHE A 269 -6.14 -4.28 -3.76
CA PHE A 269 -5.66 -3.42 -2.69
C PHE A 269 -4.63 -2.46 -3.28
N LEU A 270 -4.77 -1.17 -2.99
CA LEU A 270 -3.84 -0.13 -3.45
C LEU A 270 -3.14 0.50 -2.26
N TYR A 271 -1.82 0.64 -2.36
CA TYR A 271 -1.03 1.43 -1.43
C TYR A 271 0.10 2.14 -2.18
N GLY A 272 0.34 3.39 -1.79
CA GLY A 272 1.26 4.27 -2.48
C GLY A 272 2.50 4.58 -1.66
N GLU A 273 3.55 4.94 -2.37
CA GLU A 273 4.72 5.55 -1.79
C GLU A 273 4.51 7.04 -1.63
N TRP A 274 4.47 7.49 -0.38
CA TRP A 274 4.50 8.90 -0.02
C TRP A 274 5.69 9.12 0.88
N ASP A 275 6.87 9.33 0.29
CA ASP A 275 8.10 9.54 1.05
C ASP A 275 8.00 10.80 1.92
N GLN A 276 8.23 10.62 3.20
CA GLN A 276 8.26 11.69 4.20
C GLN A 276 9.02 11.25 5.45
N SER A 277 9.74 12.16 6.07
CA SER A 277 10.65 11.80 7.16
C SER A 277 9.95 11.41 8.47
N ASN A 278 8.89 12.15 8.87
CA ASN A 278 8.16 11.92 10.12
C ASN A 278 6.85 12.74 10.17
N THR A 279 6.09 12.61 11.26
CA THR A 279 4.82 13.35 11.45
C THR A 279 4.98 14.87 11.60
N GLY A 280 6.19 15.39 11.67
CA GLY A 280 6.51 16.83 11.64
C GLY A 280 6.87 17.36 10.27
N ASP A 281 6.86 16.52 9.24
CA ASP A 281 7.08 16.93 7.85
C ASP A 281 6.04 17.97 7.43
N PRO A 282 6.42 19.06 6.73
CA PRO A 282 5.48 20.08 6.28
C PRO A 282 4.33 19.55 5.42
N LEU A 283 4.54 18.46 4.67
CA LEU A 283 3.54 17.81 3.81
C LEU A 283 2.86 16.60 4.45
N TYR A 284 3.13 16.30 5.73
CA TYR A 284 2.42 15.24 6.45
C TYR A 284 0.89 15.41 6.46
N PRO A 285 0.32 16.64 6.59
CA PRO A 285 -1.11 16.83 6.44
C PRO A 285 -1.69 16.39 5.08
N ASP A 286 -0.89 16.47 4.03
CA ASP A 286 -1.27 16.08 2.68
C ASP A 286 -1.37 14.55 2.55
N SER A 287 -0.43 13.80 3.17
CA SER A 287 -0.40 12.34 3.09
C SER A 287 -1.66 11.70 3.68
N TYR A 288 -2.08 12.10 4.89
CA TYR A 288 -3.28 11.51 5.46
C TYR A 288 -4.57 12.03 4.82
N LYS A 289 -4.58 13.26 4.27
CA LYS A 289 -5.69 13.72 3.44
C LYS A 289 -5.81 12.87 2.17
N PHE A 290 -4.71 12.65 1.46
CA PHE A 290 -4.67 11.80 0.26
C PHE A 290 -5.20 10.39 0.56
N ALA A 291 -4.68 9.73 1.59
CA ALA A 291 -5.11 8.36 1.94
C ALA A 291 -6.58 8.28 2.37
N ASN A 292 -7.07 9.28 3.13
CA ASN A 292 -8.46 9.31 3.58
C ASN A 292 -9.45 9.52 2.43
N ASP A 293 -9.08 10.25 1.38
CA ASP A 293 -9.96 10.66 0.29
C ASP A 293 -9.88 9.72 -0.94
N SER A 294 -8.70 9.14 -1.24
CA SER A 294 -8.45 8.37 -2.46
C SER A 294 -8.92 6.91 -2.41
N GLY A 295 -8.90 6.31 -1.22
CA GLY A 295 -8.99 4.86 -1.06
C GLY A 295 -7.68 4.12 -1.34
N ILE A 296 -6.59 4.83 -1.59
CA ILE A 296 -5.22 4.32 -1.68
C ILE A 296 -4.60 4.41 -0.29
N SER A 297 -4.14 3.30 0.27
CA SER A 297 -3.36 3.32 1.51
C SER A 297 -1.93 3.82 1.24
N LEU A 298 -1.09 3.95 2.27
CA LEU A 298 0.28 4.43 2.11
C LEU A 298 1.29 3.49 2.79
N LEU A 299 2.51 3.49 2.27
CA LEU A 299 3.70 3.08 3.01
C LEU A 299 3.90 4.01 4.20
N ASP A 300 4.12 3.44 5.36
CA ASP A 300 4.17 4.13 6.65
C ASP A 300 5.59 4.65 6.94
N PHE A 301 6.04 5.65 6.20
CA PHE A 301 7.37 6.25 6.35
C PHE A 301 7.61 6.90 7.73
N PRO A 302 6.64 7.61 8.33
CA PRO A 302 6.87 8.14 9.68
C PRO A 302 7.14 7.04 10.72
N LEU A 303 6.43 5.93 10.63
CA LEU A 303 6.68 4.79 11.52
C LEU A 303 7.96 4.04 11.16
N ASN A 304 8.31 3.93 9.87
CA ASN A 304 9.60 3.41 9.41
C ASN A 304 10.76 4.18 10.07
N THR A 305 10.77 5.50 9.94
CA THR A 305 11.77 6.38 10.59
C THR A 305 11.84 6.14 12.09
N ALA A 306 10.70 6.11 12.80
CA ALA A 306 10.67 5.88 14.24
C ALA A 306 11.19 4.49 14.63
N ILE A 307 10.91 3.44 13.86
CA ILE A 307 11.46 2.09 14.08
C ILE A 307 12.98 2.09 13.93
N ARG A 308 13.50 2.69 12.87
CA ARG A 308 14.94 2.77 12.59
C ARG A 308 15.67 3.59 13.66
N ASP A 309 15.10 4.71 14.07
CA ASP A 309 15.65 5.55 15.14
C ASP A 309 15.71 4.80 16.48
N VAL A 310 14.67 4.05 16.82
CA VAL A 310 14.61 3.30 18.09
C VAL A 310 15.53 2.09 18.07
N PHE A 311 15.50 1.27 17.02
CA PHE A 311 16.22 0.00 17.02
C PHE A 311 17.65 0.12 16.47
N ALA A 312 17.93 0.96 15.48
CA ALA A 312 19.27 1.16 14.97
C ALA A 312 20.02 2.27 15.70
N SER A 313 19.42 3.43 15.93
CA SER A 313 20.07 4.59 16.56
C SER A 313 19.92 4.63 18.09
N ASN A 314 19.21 3.66 18.68
CA ASN A 314 18.98 3.54 20.13
C ASN A 314 18.15 4.68 20.76
N ASN A 315 17.31 5.37 19.98
CA ASN A 315 16.40 6.38 20.48
C ASN A 315 15.31 5.79 21.41
N ASN A 316 14.52 6.67 22.05
CA ASN A 316 13.52 6.25 23.01
C ASN A 316 12.29 5.65 22.33
N PHE A 317 11.68 4.63 22.92
CA PHE A 317 10.41 4.07 22.44
C PHE A 317 9.24 5.06 22.38
N SER A 318 9.35 6.21 23.08
CA SER A 318 8.36 7.29 22.97
C SER A 318 8.21 7.84 21.53
N GLU A 319 9.20 7.69 20.67
CA GLU A 319 9.11 8.09 19.26
C GLU A 319 8.10 7.22 18.52
N ILE A 320 8.22 5.89 18.64
CA ILE A 320 7.23 4.96 18.08
C ILE A 320 5.84 5.23 18.65
N ASP A 321 5.72 5.38 19.98
CA ASP A 321 4.42 5.60 20.62
C ASP A 321 3.75 6.90 20.16
N SER A 322 4.51 8.00 20.08
CA SER A 322 3.98 9.29 19.62
C SER A 322 3.59 9.28 18.15
N THR A 323 4.39 8.63 17.29
CA THR A 323 4.08 8.48 15.87
C THR A 323 2.77 7.72 15.68
N ILE A 324 2.62 6.53 16.27
CA ILE A 324 1.39 5.74 16.18
C ILE A 324 0.17 6.50 16.69
N ASN A 325 0.29 7.21 17.83
CA ASN A 325 -0.81 7.99 18.39
C ASN A 325 -1.22 9.16 17.47
N THR A 326 -0.26 9.81 16.83
CA THR A 326 -0.50 10.89 15.86
C THR A 326 -1.22 10.36 14.63
N GLU A 327 -0.74 9.26 14.06
CA GLU A 327 -1.34 8.65 12.87
C GLU A 327 -2.73 8.06 13.16
N ASN A 328 -2.93 7.41 14.30
CA ASN A 328 -4.25 6.93 14.71
C ASN A 328 -5.29 8.06 14.87
N SER A 329 -4.82 9.31 15.04
CA SER A 329 -5.69 10.48 15.12
C SER A 329 -5.99 11.11 13.77
N ASN A 330 -5.13 10.91 12.77
CA ASN A 330 -5.19 11.58 11.48
C ASN A 330 -5.72 10.67 10.35
N PHE A 331 -5.30 9.40 10.32
CA PHE A 331 -5.78 8.44 9.33
C PHE A 331 -7.11 7.83 9.76
N THR A 332 -8.08 7.81 8.85
CA THR A 332 -9.40 7.17 9.09
C THR A 332 -9.26 5.66 9.23
N TYR A 333 -8.31 5.07 8.53
CA TYR A 333 -8.04 3.62 8.52
C TYR A 333 -6.57 3.32 8.82
N PRO A 334 -6.08 3.60 10.03
CA PRO A 334 -4.65 3.48 10.34
C PRO A 334 -4.13 2.04 10.26
N ASN A 335 -5.00 1.03 10.41
CA ASN A 335 -4.62 -0.38 10.22
C ASN A 335 -4.44 -0.78 8.74
N ASP A 336 -4.76 0.08 7.78
CA ASP A 336 -4.48 -0.14 6.34
C ASP A 336 -3.09 0.34 5.94
N LEU A 337 -2.42 1.18 6.75
CA LEU A 337 -1.05 1.61 6.48
C LEU A 337 -0.11 0.42 6.38
N VAL A 338 0.77 0.44 5.39
CA VAL A 338 1.70 -0.65 5.08
C VAL A 338 3.04 -0.36 5.73
N THR A 339 3.42 -1.16 6.73
CA THR A 339 4.53 -0.87 7.64
C THR A 339 5.78 -1.65 7.27
N PHE A 340 6.96 -1.05 7.44
CA PHE A 340 8.25 -1.62 7.09
C PHE A 340 9.37 -0.97 7.92
N PHE A 341 10.59 -1.52 7.88
CA PHE A 341 11.78 -0.88 8.42
C PHE A 341 12.98 -0.92 7.45
N ASP A 342 12.98 -1.81 6.48
CA ASP A 342 13.93 -1.86 5.38
C ASP A 342 13.18 -1.86 4.04
N SER A 343 13.80 -1.27 3.01
CA SER A 343 13.28 -1.21 1.65
C SER A 343 14.42 -1.24 0.63
N GLN A 344 14.06 -1.17 -0.67
CA GLN A 344 15.03 -1.06 -1.77
C GLN A 344 15.74 0.31 -1.82
N ASP A 345 15.21 1.34 -1.15
CA ASP A 345 15.67 2.73 -1.27
C ASP A 345 16.43 3.22 -0.03
N GLU A 346 16.55 2.38 1.00
CA GLU A 346 17.19 2.73 2.26
C GLU A 346 18.32 1.73 2.63
N SER A 347 19.32 2.23 3.33
CA SER A 347 20.32 1.36 3.97
C SER A 347 19.63 0.38 4.92
N ARG A 348 19.98 -0.92 4.88
CA ARG A 348 19.37 -1.91 5.76
C ARG A 348 19.62 -1.61 7.24
N LEU A 349 18.70 -1.99 8.11
CA LEU A 349 18.82 -1.78 9.56
C LEU A 349 20.13 -2.37 10.11
N LEU A 350 20.55 -3.56 9.63
CA LEU A 350 21.83 -4.17 10.02
C LEU A 350 23.04 -3.45 9.45
N THR A 351 22.92 -2.62 8.42
CA THR A 351 23.99 -1.70 7.98
C THR A 351 24.14 -0.54 8.98
N LEU A 352 23.03 -0.05 9.52
CA LEU A 352 23.03 1.04 10.50
C LEU A 352 23.47 0.55 11.89
N ASN A 353 23.09 -0.67 12.24
CA ASN A 353 23.43 -1.32 13.51
C ASN A 353 23.54 -2.84 13.30
N ASP A 354 24.73 -3.39 13.42
CA ASP A 354 25.05 -4.81 13.14
C ASP A 354 24.57 -5.79 14.23
N ASP A 355 23.78 -5.32 15.21
CA ASP A 355 23.19 -6.17 16.25
C ASP A 355 21.95 -6.92 15.73
N GLN A 356 22.07 -8.23 15.58
CA GLN A 356 20.98 -9.10 15.16
C GLN A 356 19.80 -9.12 16.13
N ASN A 357 20.01 -8.86 17.44
CA ASN A 357 18.90 -8.77 18.40
C ASN A 357 18.02 -7.57 18.06
N ARG A 358 18.61 -6.43 17.69
CA ARG A 358 17.88 -5.23 17.30
C ARG A 358 16.99 -5.47 16.07
N LEU A 359 17.52 -6.17 15.05
CA LEU A 359 16.72 -6.57 13.90
C LEU A 359 15.55 -7.47 14.30
N GLN A 360 15.81 -8.48 15.17
CA GLN A 360 14.78 -9.43 15.62
C GLN A 360 13.70 -8.75 16.47
N GLU A 361 14.06 -7.75 17.29
CA GLU A 361 13.15 -6.93 18.08
C GLU A 361 12.30 -6.03 17.18
N ALA A 362 12.92 -5.37 16.20
CA ALA A 362 12.21 -4.56 15.18
C ALA A 362 11.24 -5.42 14.36
N MET A 363 11.64 -6.62 13.98
CA MET A 363 10.82 -7.58 13.26
C MET A 363 9.62 -8.08 14.09
N ALA A 364 9.84 -8.33 15.39
CA ALA A 364 8.75 -8.68 16.29
C ALA A 364 7.76 -7.53 16.50
N PHE A 365 8.27 -6.30 16.61
CA PHE A 365 7.43 -5.09 16.65
C PHE A 365 6.62 -4.97 15.36
N LEU A 366 7.24 -5.04 14.19
CA LEU A 366 6.60 -4.92 12.87
C LEU A 366 5.44 -5.92 12.70
N LEU A 367 5.66 -7.19 13.02
CA LEU A 367 4.68 -8.26 12.81
C LEU A 367 3.51 -8.26 13.81
N THR A 368 3.68 -7.66 14.99
CA THR A 368 2.64 -7.55 16.03
C THR A 368 2.04 -6.15 16.14
N GLY A 369 2.67 -5.18 15.47
CA GLY A 369 2.28 -3.79 15.43
C GLY A 369 1.00 -3.52 14.65
N ARG A 370 0.67 -2.24 14.58
CA ARG A 370 -0.40 -1.71 13.71
C ARG A 370 0.06 -1.76 12.25
N GLY A 371 -0.89 -1.89 11.33
CA GLY A 371 -0.65 -1.86 9.89
C GLY A 371 -0.39 -3.25 9.28
N ILE A 372 0.00 -3.26 8.01
CA ILE A 372 0.26 -4.44 7.19
C ILE A 372 1.78 -4.57 7.04
N PRO A 373 2.44 -5.57 7.63
CA PRO A 373 3.89 -5.64 7.65
C PRO A 373 4.50 -6.10 6.33
N ILE A 374 5.60 -5.43 5.93
CA ILE A 374 6.51 -5.85 4.87
C ILE A 374 7.80 -6.39 5.50
N ILE A 375 8.25 -7.53 5.03
CA ILE A 375 9.60 -8.06 5.24
C ILE A 375 10.36 -7.85 3.93
N PHE A 376 11.44 -7.08 3.96
CA PHE A 376 12.31 -6.94 2.81
C PHE A 376 13.17 -8.19 2.65
N TYR A 377 13.29 -8.72 1.43
CA TYR A 377 14.01 -9.97 1.18
C TYR A 377 15.41 -9.94 1.80
N GLY A 378 15.77 -11.02 2.47
CA GLY A 378 17.08 -11.19 3.10
C GLY A 378 17.18 -10.70 4.54
N ASP A 379 16.23 -9.95 5.10
CA ASP A 379 16.26 -9.59 6.52
C ASP A 379 16.20 -10.82 7.40
N GLU A 380 15.45 -11.84 7.01
CA GLU A 380 15.40 -13.14 7.69
C GLU A 380 16.70 -13.94 7.58
N GLN A 381 17.60 -13.55 6.68
CA GLN A 381 18.95 -14.10 6.50
C GLN A 381 20.05 -13.18 7.04
N TYR A 382 19.69 -12.05 7.67
CA TYR A 382 20.63 -11.04 8.17
C TYR A 382 21.49 -10.41 7.09
N LEU A 383 20.95 -10.20 5.88
CA LEU A 383 21.67 -9.55 4.80
C LEU A 383 21.90 -8.07 5.11
N PHE A 384 23.11 -7.61 4.84
CA PHE A 384 23.48 -6.19 4.87
C PHE A 384 24.73 -5.93 4.04
N ASN A 385 25.03 -4.67 3.77
CA ASN A 385 26.24 -4.26 3.08
C ASN A 385 26.69 -2.88 3.56
N ASN A 386 27.97 -2.74 3.91
CA ASN A 386 28.53 -1.49 4.44
C ASN A 386 29.21 -0.64 3.36
N THR A 387 29.23 -1.08 2.10
CA THR A 387 29.79 -0.30 0.99
C THR A 387 29.00 0.99 0.85
N ASN A 388 29.68 2.13 0.82
CA ASN A 388 29.08 3.45 0.74
C ASN A 388 27.94 3.69 1.77
N GLY A 389 28.04 3.12 2.98
CA GLY A 389 27.01 3.21 4.00
C GLY A 389 25.75 2.38 3.71
N GLY A 390 25.82 1.46 2.76
CA GLY A 390 24.70 0.63 2.34
C GLY A 390 23.59 1.38 1.60
N ASN A 391 23.88 2.58 1.08
CA ASN A 391 22.94 3.31 0.23
C ASN A 391 22.77 2.58 -1.11
N ASP A 392 21.69 2.90 -1.83
CA ASP A 392 21.46 2.41 -3.18
C ASP A 392 22.75 2.58 -4.05
N PRO A 393 23.14 1.56 -4.83
CA PRO A 393 22.53 0.23 -5.03
C PRO A 393 23.00 -0.85 -4.03
N TYR A 394 23.81 -0.51 -3.02
CA TYR A 394 24.48 -1.47 -2.14
C TYR A 394 23.57 -2.12 -1.09
N ASN A 395 22.37 -1.57 -0.84
CA ASN A 395 21.31 -2.18 -0.02
C ASN A 395 20.61 -3.36 -0.73
N ARG A 396 20.69 -3.44 -2.07
CA ARG A 396 20.05 -4.45 -2.93
C ARG A 396 20.97 -5.67 -3.12
N VAL A 397 21.28 -6.33 -2.01
CA VAL A 397 22.23 -7.45 -1.93
C VAL A 397 21.63 -8.69 -2.59
N TRP A 398 22.45 -9.49 -3.29
CA TRP A 398 22.04 -10.80 -3.82
C TRP A 398 21.64 -11.75 -2.69
N MET A 399 20.50 -12.44 -2.84
CA MET A 399 20.01 -13.43 -1.88
C MET A 399 20.83 -14.71 -1.95
N SER A 400 21.83 -14.81 -1.10
CA SER A 400 22.81 -15.90 -1.12
C SER A 400 22.46 -17.12 -0.27
N SER A 401 21.35 -17.05 0.52
CA SER A 401 20.98 -18.11 1.46
C SER A 401 19.46 -18.17 1.64
N PHE A 402 18.94 -19.40 1.76
CA PHE A 402 17.53 -19.70 2.05
C PHE A 402 17.44 -20.59 3.29
N ASN A 403 18.16 -20.22 4.37
CA ASN A 403 18.25 -20.99 5.60
C ASN A 403 17.02 -20.78 6.49
N THR A 404 16.16 -21.79 6.61
CA THR A 404 14.98 -21.79 7.50
C THR A 404 15.33 -21.90 8.99
N GLY A 405 16.62 -22.07 9.31
CA GLY A 405 17.12 -22.25 10.67
C GLY A 405 17.44 -20.98 11.42
N THR A 406 17.48 -19.81 10.77
CA THR A 406 17.79 -18.53 11.43
C THR A 406 16.74 -18.17 12.48
N THR A 407 17.13 -17.41 13.50
CA THR A 407 16.19 -16.96 14.54
C THR A 407 15.17 -15.99 13.95
N ALA A 408 15.59 -15.07 13.06
CA ALA A 408 14.71 -14.14 12.38
C ALA A 408 13.62 -14.87 11.56
N TYR A 409 13.99 -15.85 10.72
CA TYR A 409 13.02 -16.66 9.97
C TYR A 409 11.97 -17.31 10.89
N LYS A 410 12.40 -17.87 12.03
CA LYS A 410 11.51 -18.53 13.01
C LYS A 410 10.59 -17.53 13.72
N ILE A 411 11.08 -16.33 14.04
CA ILE A 411 10.26 -15.26 14.63
C ILE A 411 9.17 -14.87 13.65
N ILE A 412 9.53 -14.62 12.37
CA ILE A 412 8.57 -14.27 11.33
C ILE A 412 7.51 -15.37 11.21
N ALA A 413 7.91 -16.64 11.09
CA ALA A 413 6.98 -17.76 10.93
C ALA A 413 5.98 -17.86 12.10
N LYS A 414 6.44 -17.65 13.34
CA LYS A 414 5.56 -17.68 14.51
C LYS A 414 4.61 -16.48 14.53
N LEU A 415 5.10 -15.27 14.30
CA LEU A 415 4.28 -14.07 14.42
C LEU A 415 3.35 -13.88 13.21
N ALA A 416 3.72 -14.34 12.03
CA ALA A 416 2.80 -14.47 10.90
C ALA A 416 1.66 -15.44 11.22
N GLY A 417 1.96 -16.57 11.86
CA GLY A 417 0.94 -17.50 12.37
C GLY A 417 0.02 -16.86 13.40
N LEU A 418 0.55 -16.05 14.32
CA LEU A 418 -0.25 -15.28 15.28
C LEU A 418 -1.18 -14.28 14.58
N ARG A 419 -0.65 -13.52 13.61
CA ARG A 419 -1.42 -12.54 12.82
C ARG A 419 -2.56 -13.18 12.04
N ALA A 420 -2.31 -14.35 11.46
CA ALA A 420 -3.35 -15.11 10.77
C ALA A 420 -4.46 -15.59 11.72
N ALA A 421 -4.09 -16.00 12.94
CA ALA A 421 -4.99 -16.62 13.90
C ALA A 421 -5.76 -15.62 14.76
N ASN A 422 -5.09 -14.59 15.30
CA ASN A 422 -5.65 -13.68 16.29
C ASN A 422 -6.04 -12.33 15.67
N ASP A 423 -7.33 -12.02 15.66
CA ASP A 423 -7.91 -10.83 15.05
C ASP A 423 -7.42 -9.50 15.65
N ALA A 424 -6.96 -9.53 16.89
CA ALA A 424 -6.40 -8.35 17.54
C ALA A 424 -5.17 -7.81 16.82
N VAL A 425 -4.35 -8.66 16.19
CA VAL A 425 -3.14 -8.20 15.47
C VAL A 425 -3.51 -7.46 14.18
N GLY A 426 -4.46 -8.00 13.40
CA GLY A 426 -4.89 -7.38 12.13
C GLY A 426 -5.83 -6.20 12.31
N TYR A 427 -6.82 -6.33 13.18
CA TYR A 427 -7.95 -5.37 13.29
C TYR A 427 -7.98 -4.58 14.59
N GLY A 428 -7.18 -4.96 15.58
CA GLY A 428 -7.26 -4.42 16.93
C GLY A 428 -6.87 -2.96 17.05
N THR A 429 -7.39 -2.33 18.10
CA THR A 429 -6.94 -1.02 18.55
C THR A 429 -5.54 -1.09 19.12
N TRP A 430 -4.85 0.03 19.19
CA TRP A 430 -3.54 0.18 19.81
C TRP A 430 -3.66 0.77 21.20
N LYS A 431 -2.90 0.23 22.18
CA LYS A 431 -2.82 0.80 23.50
C LYS A 431 -1.44 0.60 24.12
N GLN A 432 -0.77 1.71 24.46
CA GLN A 432 0.39 1.68 25.33
C GLN A 432 -0.01 1.18 26.72
N ARG A 433 0.75 0.23 27.28
CA ARG A 433 0.52 -0.32 28.62
C ARG A 433 1.62 0.04 29.60
N TRP A 434 2.86 0.12 29.13
CA TRP A 434 4.01 0.54 29.91
C TRP A 434 5.13 1.02 28.98
N LEU A 435 5.86 2.07 29.38
CA LEU A 435 6.88 2.68 28.53
C LEU A 435 8.01 3.27 29.38
N ASN A 436 9.26 3.04 28.97
CA ASN A 436 10.43 3.86 29.29
C ASN A 436 11.36 3.94 28.07
N ASN A 437 12.60 4.40 28.24
CA ASN A 437 13.53 4.54 27.11
C ASN A 437 13.85 3.22 26.41
N ASP A 438 13.96 2.13 27.18
CA ASP A 438 14.45 0.82 26.71
C ASP A 438 13.36 -0.24 26.59
N VAL A 439 12.24 -0.05 27.26
CA VAL A 439 11.14 -1.03 27.31
C VAL A 439 9.86 -0.43 26.81
N TYR A 440 9.20 -1.17 25.94
CA TYR A 440 7.86 -0.85 25.44
C TYR A 440 6.93 -2.03 25.60
N ILE A 441 5.81 -1.82 26.33
CA ILE A 441 4.73 -2.80 26.45
C ILE A 441 3.48 -2.18 25.85
N TYR A 442 2.96 -2.80 24.82
CA TYR A 442 1.75 -2.37 24.12
C TYR A 442 0.79 -3.53 23.93
N GLU A 443 -0.46 -3.18 23.71
CA GLU A 443 -1.56 -4.12 23.55
C GLU A 443 -2.34 -3.84 22.28
N ARG A 444 -2.67 -4.92 21.56
CA ARG A 444 -3.66 -4.94 20.51
C ARG A 444 -4.91 -5.61 21.04
N GLN A 445 -6.08 -4.99 20.80
CA GLN A 445 -7.37 -5.55 21.24
C GLN A 445 -8.42 -5.39 20.14
N PHE A 446 -9.06 -6.52 19.77
CA PHE A 446 -10.22 -6.57 18.92
C PHE A 446 -11.32 -7.34 19.64
N PHE A 447 -12.35 -6.63 20.09
CA PHE A 447 -13.39 -7.17 20.99
C PHE A 447 -12.79 -7.93 22.16
N ASN A 448 -12.91 -9.27 22.20
CA ASN A 448 -12.38 -10.12 23.27
C ASN A 448 -11.00 -10.70 22.95
N ASP A 449 -10.53 -10.57 21.72
CA ASP A 449 -9.19 -10.99 21.35
C ASP A 449 -8.15 -9.97 21.80
N VAL A 450 -7.08 -10.46 22.42
CA VAL A 450 -6.04 -9.60 22.99
C VAL A 450 -4.66 -10.17 22.70
N VAL A 451 -3.76 -9.30 22.24
CA VAL A 451 -2.32 -9.59 22.16
C VAL A 451 -1.57 -8.52 22.92
N LEU A 452 -0.79 -8.92 23.93
CA LEU A 452 0.10 -8.07 24.71
C LEU A 452 1.53 -8.38 24.33
N VAL A 453 2.32 -7.36 24.03
CA VAL A 453 3.72 -7.49 23.60
C VAL A 453 4.60 -6.65 24.51
N ALA A 454 5.72 -7.22 24.95
CA ALA A 454 6.74 -6.53 25.74
C ALA A 454 8.10 -6.67 25.03
N ILE A 455 8.74 -5.54 24.73
CA ILE A 455 10.05 -5.47 24.09
C ILE A 455 11.01 -4.72 25.02
N ASN A 456 12.18 -5.29 25.27
CA ASN A 456 13.30 -4.62 25.92
C ASN A 456 14.51 -4.62 25.00
N LYS A 457 14.83 -3.45 24.47
CA LYS A 457 15.96 -3.29 23.54
C LYS A 457 17.30 -3.07 24.23
N ASN A 458 17.37 -3.03 25.57
CA ASN A 458 18.62 -2.90 26.28
C ASN A 458 19.33 -4.26 26.37
N ASP A 459 20.55 -4.35 25.85
CA ASP A 459 21.26 -5.62 25.70
C ASP A 459 21.80 -6.18 27.02
N THR A 460 21.86 -5.36 28.07
CA THR A 460 22.51 -5.72 29.34
C THR A 460 21.60 -5.57 30.56
N THR A 461 20.55 -4.75 30.48
CA THR A 461 19.72 -4.39 31.62
C THR A 461 18.32 -4.98 31.47
N GLY A 462 17.93 -5.80 32.47
CA GLY A 462 16.54 -6.21 32.65
C GLY A 462 15.78 -5.24 33.54
N TYR A 463 14.45 -5.23 33.45
CA TYR A 463 13.59 -4.31 34.20
C TYR A 463 12.50 -5.04 34.92
N SER A 464 12.24 -4.61 36.19
CA SER A 464 11.06 -5.02 36.94
C SER A 464 9.89 -4.09 36.60
N ILE A 465 8.85 -4.66 36.02
CA ILE A 465 7.65 -3.92 35.57
C ILE A 465 6.63 -3.89 36.67
N THR A 466 6.27 -2.71 37.10
CA THR A 466 5.25 -2.47 38.15
C THR A 466 4.10 -1.66 37.56
N GLY A 467 2.88 -1.89 38.08
CA GLY A 467 1.69 -1.16 37.60
C GLY A 467 1.25 -1.51 36.18
N LEU A 468 1.64 -2.69 35.69
CA LEU A 468 1.17 -3.18 34.39
C LEU A 468 -0.27 -3.67 34.52
N TYR A 469 -1.12 -3.17 33.62
CA TYR A 469 -2.51 -3.60 33.44
C TYR A 469 -2.74 -4.02 32.00
N THR A 470 -3.60 -5.02 31.78
CA THR A 470 -3.91 -5.58 30.47
C THR A 470 -5.39 -5.94 30.35
N ALA A 471 -5.90 -6.05 29.13
CA ALA A 471 -7.21 -6.63 28.84
C ALA A 471 -7.18 -8.18 28.82
N LEU A 472 -6.00 -8.82 28.87
CA LEU A 472 -5.90 -10.27 28.99
C LEU A 472 -6.71 -10.75 30.22
N PRO A 473 -7.57 -11.78 30.09
CA PRO A 473 -8.27 -12.38 31.21
C PRO A 473 -7.32 -12.89 32.32
N PRO A 474 -7.77 -13.02 33.55
CA PRO A 474 -6.97 -13.64 34.62
C PRO A 474 -6.48 -15.03 34.22
N GLY A 475 -5.17 -15.29 34.40
CA GLY A 475 -4.55 -16.56 34.01
C GLY A 475 -3.03 -16.46 33.95
N THR A 476 -2.39 -17.55 33.56
CA THR A 476 -0.96 -17.59 33.24
C THR A 476 -0.77 -17.82 31.75
N TYR A 477 -0.01 -16.94 31.13
CA TYR A 477 0.27 -16.94 29.69
C TYR A 477 1.73 -17.28 29.48
N THR A 478 2.00 -18.29 28.65
CA THR A 478 3.36 -18.58 28.18
C THR A 478 3.72 -17.65 27.01
N ASP A 479 5.01 -17.34 26.87
CA ASP A 479 5.49 -16.59 25.72
C ASP A 479 5.19 -17.32 24.41
N TYR A 480 4.52 -16.65 23.47
CA TYR A 480 4.14 -17.22 22.17
C TYR A 480 5.36 -17.54 21.29
N LEU A 481 6.43 -16.74 21.40
CA LEU A 481 7.70 -17.02 20.72
C LEU A 481 8.39 -18.28 21.28
N GLY A 482 8.04 -18.71 22.52
CA GLY A 482 8.61 -19.90 23.15
C GLY A 482 10.08 -19.72 23.53
N GLY A 483 10.45 -18.50 23.90
CA GLY A 483 11.80 -18.14 24.33
C GLY A 483 12.80 -17.88 23.22
N LEU A 484 12.39 -17.81 21.94
CA LEU A 484 13.28 -17.47 20.82
C LEU A 484 14.01 -16.12 21.02
N GLN A 485 13.38 -15.19 21.74
CA GLN A 485 13.89 -13.86 22.09
C GLN A 485 13.87 -13.64 23.61
N ASN A 486 14.36 -14.62 24.39
CA ASN A 486 14.45 -14.54 25.85
C ASN A 486 13.13 -14.18 26.55
N GLY A 487 11.98 -14.44 25.92
CA GLY A 487 10.66 -14.12 26.42
C GLY A 487 10.26 -14.96 27.64
N ASN A 488 9.44 -14.39 28.55
CA ASN A 488 9.00 -14.98 29.80
C ASN A 488 7.48 -15.16 29.85
N SER A 489 7.01 -16.01 30.75
CA SER A 489 5.59 -16.16 31.08
C SER A 489 5.05 -14.94 31.85
N LEU A 490 3.75 -14.66 31.72
CA LEU A 490 3.03 -13.59 32.41
C LEU A 490 1.89 -14.16 33.23
N THR A 491 1.73 -13.69 34.48
CA THR A 491 0.56 -14.00 35.32
C THR A 491 -0.31 -12.76 35.48
N VAL A 492 -1.58 -12.91 35.11
CA VAL A 492 -2.61 -11.86 35.15
C VAL A 492 -3.60 -12.22 36.25
N THR A 493 -3.91 -11.27 37.16
CA THR A 493 -4.87 -11.42 38.24
C THR A 493 -6.15 -10.64 37.98
N SER A 494 -7.24 -10.96 38.69
CA SER A 494 -8.53 -10.29 38.48
C SER A 494 -8.45 -8.82 38.85
N GLY A 495 -8.88 -7.96 37.90
CA GLY A 495 -9.08 -6.53 38.08
C GLY A 495 -10.53 -6.11 37.83
N SER A 496 -10.75 -4.86 37.52
CA SER A 496 -12.08 -4.31 37.25
C SER A 496 -12.10 -3.59 35.90
N GLY A 497 -13.24 -3.68 35.18
CA GLY A 497 -13.48 -2.93 33.95
C GLY A 497 -12.51 -3.25 32.79
N GLY A 498 -12.09 -4.53 32.66
CA GLY A 498 -11.17 -4.94 31.58
C GLY A 498 -9.71 -4.49 31.79
N ASN A 499 -9.34 -4.03 32.98
CA ASN A 499 -7.98 -3.72 33.38
C ASN A 499 -7.53 -4.70 34.46
N ASN A 500 -6.91 -5.79 34.05
CA ASN A 500 -6.43 -6.84 34.93
C ASN A 500 -4.95 -6.62 35.27
N PRO A 501 -4.57 -6.64 36.59
CA PRO A 501 -3.19 -6.44 36.97
C PRO A 501 -2.30 -7.60 36.51
N ALA A 502 -1.15 -7.25 35.91
CA ALA A 502 -0.06 -8.18 35.57
C ALA A 502 1.20 -7.75 36.34
N ASN A 503 1.14 -7.86 37.65
CA ASN A 503 2.20 -7.40 38.56
C ASN A 503 3.35 -8.41 38.64
N ASN A 504 4.53 -7.90 39.06
CA ASN A 504 5.77 -8.66 39.25
C ASN A 504 6.30 -9.35 38.00
N TYR A 505 6.11 -8.74 36.81
CA TYR A 505 6.76 -9.17 35.60
C TYR A 505 8.18 -8.58 35.54
N THR A 506 9.16 -9.43 35.21
CA THR A 506 10.53 -9.00 34.93
C THR A 506 10.84 -9.30 33.48
N ILE A 507 11.20 -8.26 32.72
CA ILE A 507 11.65 -8.37 31.34
C ILE A 507 13.16 -8.50 31.30
N ALA A 508 13.67 -9.51 30.60
CA ALA A 508 15.11 -9.76 30.46
C ALA A 508 15.77 -8.72 29.53
N PRO A 509 17.11 -8.59 29.51
CA PRO A 509 17.82 -7.85 28.48
C PRO A 509 17.59 -8.46 27.10
N ALA A 510 17.67 -7.66 26.04
CA ALA A 510 17.52 -8.08 24.64
C ALA A 510 16.40 -9.11 24.47
N SER A 511 15.14 -8.72 24.80
CA SER A 511 14.07 -9.70 24.87
C SER A 511 12.74 -9.20 24.33
N VAL A 512 11.99 -10.14 23.77
CA VAL A 512 10.60 -9.96 23.36
C VAL A 512 9.75 -11.06 23.98
N SER A 513 8.63 -10.66 24.58
CA SER A 513 7.58 -11.57 25.05
C SER A 513 6.27 -11.21 24.39
N VAL A 514 5.56 -12.23 23.92
CA VAL A 514 4.25 -12.07 23.27
C VAL A 514 3.24 -12.99 23.96
N TRP A 515 2.15 -12.42 24.47
CA TRP A 515 1.07 -13.17 25.10
C TRP A 515 -0.23 -12.89 24.38
N GLN A 516 -1.03 -13.92 24.22
CA GLN A 516 -2.26 -13.81 23.45
C GLN A 516 -3.43 -14.52 24.17
N TYR A 517 -4.61 -13.96 23.96
CA TYR A 517 -5.90 -14.57 24.26
C TYR A 517 -6.80 -14.41 23.04
N GLN A 518 -7.49 -15.47 22.69
CA GLN A 518 -8.37 -15.52 21.53
C GLN A 518 -9.62 -16.32 21.87
N VAL A 519 -10.77 -15.87 21.39
CA VAL A 519 -12.05 -16.57 21.50
C VAL A 519 -12.77 -16.54 20.16
N ASN A 520 -13.55 -17.58 19.88
CA ASN A 520 -14.46 -17.54 18.75
C ASN A 520 -15.55 -16.50 19.02
N ALA A 521 -15.79 -15.58 18.09
CA ALA A 521 -16.81 -14.57 18.24
C ALA A 521 -18.22 -15.21 18.36
N ALA A 522 -18.95 -14.85 19.42
CA ALA A 522 -20.33 -15.30 19.64
C ALA A 522 -21.34 -14.52 18.80
N THR A 523 -20.97 -13.34 18.36
CA THR A 523 -21.76 -12.42 17.52
C THR A 523 -20.88 -11.91 16.39
N PRO A 524 -21.44 -11.46 15.24
CA PRO A 524 -20.64 -10.92 14.15
C PRO A 524 -19.81 -9.71 14.58
N GLU A 525 -18.52 -9.74 14.29
CA GLU A 525 -17.54 -8.69 14.58
C GLU A 525 -16.82 -8.29 13.30
N VAL A 526 -17.06 -7.06 12.79
CA VAL A 526 -16.46 -6.55 11.56
C VAL A 526 -15.15 -5.84 11.89
N GLY A 527 -14.04 -6.30 11.29
CA GLY A 527 -12.71 -5.75 11.43
C GLY A 527 -12.26 -4.89 10.26
N SER A 528 -12.76 -5.16 9.06
CA SER A 528 -12.29 -4.50 7.83
C SER A 528 -13.40 -4.38 6.78
N ILE A 529 -13.26 -3.38 5.92
CA ILE A 529 -13.94 -3.25 4.63
C ILE A 529 -12.90 -2.79 3.60
N GLY A 530 -12.85 -3.43 2.45
CA GLY A 530 -11.86 -3.10 1.41
C GLY A 530 -12.43 -3.22 0.00
N PRO A 531 -12.21 -2.16 -0.83
CA PRO A 531 -11.81 -0.81 -0.44
C PRO A 531 -12.89 -0.12 0.40
N HIS A 532 -12.55 1.01 1.03
CA HIS A 532 -13.50 1.78 1.84
C HIS A 532 -14.18 2.93 1.06
N VAL A 533 -13.79 3.12 -0.20
CA VAL A 533 -14.45 4.02 -1.15
C VAL A 533 -14.75 3.28 -2.45
N GLY A 534 -15.75 3.71 -3.18
CA GLY A 534 -16.07 3.13 -4.50
C GLY A 534 -17.46 3.53 -4.99
N GLN A 535 -17.87 2.95 -6.11
CA GLN A 535 -19.13 3.29 -6.78
C GLN A 535 -20.12 2.13 -6.81
N PRO A 536 -21.41 2.41 -7.11
CA PRO A 536 -22.40 1.37 -7.32
C PRO A 536 -21.97 0.34 -8.37
N GLY A 537 -22.17 -0.94 -8.05
CA GLY A 537 -21.79 -2.06 -8.92
C GLY A 537 -20.41 -2.67 -8.62
N MET A 538 -19.56 -1.98 -7.87
CA MET A 538 -18.25 -2.46 -7.49
C MET A 538 -18.32 -3.60 -6.47
N THR A 539 -17.36 -4.53 -6.53
CA THR A 539 -17.21 -5.60 -5.55
C THR A 539 -16.38 -5.12 -4.35
N VAL A 540 -16.89 -5.38 -3.15
CA VAL A 540 -16.28 -5.00 -1.86
C VAL A 540 -16.27 -6.20 -0.94
N THR A 541 -15.24 -6.32 -0.10
CA THR A 541 -15.11 -7.35 0.92
C THR A 541 -15.21 -6.77 2.31
N ILE A 542 -16.04 -7.36 3.17
CA ILE A 542 -15.99 -7.19 4.63
C ILE A 542 -15.29 -8.41 5.21
N ALA A 543 -14.34 -8.18 6.12
CA ALA A 543 -13.64 -9.22 6.88
C ALA A 543 -13.81 -9.03 8.39
N GLY A 544 -13.71 -10.12 9.14
CA GLY A 544 -13.89 -10.16 10.60
C GLY A 544 -14.12 -11.58 11.10
N ASP A 545 -14.94 -11.76 12.15
CA ASP A 545 -15.28 -13.07 12.69
C ASP A 545 -16.75 -13.16 13.10
N GLY A 546 -17.24 -14.39 13.31
CA GLY A 546 -18.59 -14.67 13.83
C GLY A 546 -19.73 -14.42 12.85
N PHE A 547 -19.47 -14.29 11.54
CA PHE A 547 -20.52 -14.06 10.54
C PHE A 547 -21.42 -15.29 10.34
N GLY A 548 -20.93 -16.48 10.74
CA GLY A 548 -21.60 -17.78 10.56
C GLY A 548 -21.42 -18.33 9.15
N SER A 549 -21.74 -19.62 9.00
CA SER A 549 -21.62 -20.33 7.70
C SER A 549 -22.81 -20.11 6.77
N SER A 550 -23.94 -19.64 7.28
CA SER A 550 -25.15 -19.36 6.50
C SER A 550 -25.25 -17.89 6.14
N GLN A 551 -25.58 -17.61 4.89
CA GLN A 551 -25.69 -16.23 4.39
C GLN A 551 -26.72 -15.40 5.18
N GLY A 552 -26.29 -14.22 5.58
CA GLY A 552 -27.11 -13.18 6.18
C GLY A 552 -27.37 -12.01 5.22
N SER A 553 -27.14 -10.77 5.65
CA SER A 553 -27.32 -9.56 4.84
C SER A 553 -26.27 -8.48 5.12
N VAL A 554 -26.00 -7.66 4.11
CA VAL A 554 -25.19 -6.42 4.22
C VAL A 554 -26.06 -5.24 3.82
N LEU A 555 -26.09 -4.17 4.62
CA LEU A 555 -26.94 -3.01 4.46
C LEU A 555 -26.12 -1.73 4.34
N PHE A 556 -26.44 -0.90 3.33
CA PHE A 556 -26.01 0.48 3.20
C PHE A 556 -27.18 1.39 3.64
N GLY A 557 -27.16 1.82 4.90
CA GLY A 557 -28.36 2.42 5.49
C GLY A 557 -29.53 1.43 5.46
N SER A 558 -30.56 1.70 4.66
CA SER A 558 -31.72 0.79 4.46
C SER A 558 -31.61 -0.09 3.21
N SER A 559 -30.62 0.16 2.33
CA SER A 559 -30.46 -0.54 1.06
C SER A 559 -29.65 -1.82 1.23
N ALA A 560 -30.19 -2.95 0.75
CA ALA A 560 -29.50 -4.25 0.80
C ALA A 560 -28.49 -4.38 -0.35
N ALA A 561 -27.28 -4.85 -0.03
CA ALA A 561 -26.26 -5.21 -1.00
C ALA A 561 -26.47 -6.64 -1.52
N ALA A 562 -26.12 -6.89 -2.80
CA ALA A 562 -26.14 -8.22 -3.39
C ALA A 562 -24.89 -9.00 -2.94
N ILE A 563 -25.11 -10.10 -2.21
CA ILE A 563 -24.02 -10.94 -1.69
C ILE A 563 -23.48 -11.84 -2.82
N GLN A 564 -22.16 -11.87 -2.97
CA GLN A 564 -21.46 -12.72 -3.94
C GLN A 564 -20.86 -13.98 -3.27
N SER A 565 -20.28 -13.82 -2.07
CA SER A 565 -19.79 -14.93 -1.27
C SER A 565 -19.99 -14.68 0.22
N TRP A 566 -20.04 -15.76 1.02
CA TRP A 566 -20.22 -15.70 2.46
C TRP A 566 -19.43 -16.80 3.16
N SER A 567 -18.64 -16.42 4.15
CA SER A 567 -17.98 -17.32 5.09
C SER A 567 -18.12 -16.78 6.52
N ASN A 568 -17.63 -17.53 7.51
CA ASN A 568 -17.61 -17.07 8.90
C ASN A 568 -16.75 -15.81 9.12
N THR A 569 -15.78 -15.57 8.24
CA THR A 569 -14.77 -14.50 8.43
C THR A 569 -14.70 -13.51 7.28
N SER A 570 -15.42 -13.74 6.17
CA SER A 570 -15.35 -12.88 4.98
C SER A 570 -16.66 -12.92 4.19
N VAL A 571 -17.10 -11.75 3.76
CA VAL A 571 -18.27 -11.55 2.91
C VAL A 571 -17.93 -10.62 1.77
N THR A 572 -18.10 -11.09 0.52
CA THR A 572 -18.02 -10.22 -0.66
C THR A 572 -19.41 -9.87 -1.17
N PHE A 573 -19.59 -8.64 -1.60
CA PHE A 573 -20.87 -8.13 -2.07
C PHE A 573 -20.66 -7.03 -3.10
N THR A 574 -21.74 -6.71 -3.83
CA THR A 574 -21.77 -5.60 -4.77
C THR A 574 -22.35 -4.35 -4.07
N VAL A 575 -21.67 -3.20 -4.21
CA VAL A 575 -22.17 -1.92 -3.74
C VAL A 575 -23.53 -1.64 -4.37
N PRO A 576 -24.60 -1.40 -3.59
CA PRO A 576 -25.94 -1.16 -4.12
C PRO A 576 -26.02 0.19 -4.85
N ASN A 577 -27.02 0.32 -5.71
CA ASN A 577 -27.30 1.59 -6.39
C ASN A 577 -27.96 2.58 -5.41
N VAL A 578 -27.12 3.33 -4.70
CA VAL A 578 -27.49 4.36 -3.73
C VAL A 578 -26.86 5.70 -4.13
N SER A 579 -27.33 6.79 -3.54
CA SER A 579 -26.76 8.12 -3.80
C SER A 579 -25.31 8.21 -3.32
N ASN A 580 -24.51 9.05 -3.96
CA ASN A 580 -23.17 9.37 -3.51
C ASN A 580 -23.19 9.91 -2.07
N GLY A 581 -22.20 9.55 -1.27
CA GLY A 581 -22.08 9.95 0.13
C GLY A 581 -21.53 8.87 1.04
N SER A 582 -21.36 9.21 2.32
CA SER A 582 -20.83 8.27 3.32
C SER A 582 -21.96 7.44 3.94
N TYR A 583 -21.71 6.15 4.10
CA TYR A 583 -22.64 5.16 4.65
C TYR A 583 -22.00 4.42 5.81
N ASN A 584 -22.77 4.15 6.86
CA ASN A 584 -22.47 3.12 7.83
C ASN A 584 -22.97 1.77 7.29
N VAL A 585 -22.02 0.93 6.86
CA VAL A 585 -22.33 -0.41 6.37
C VAL A 585 -22.50 -1.36 7.55
N GLN A 586 -23.57 -2.14 7.56
CA GLN A 586 -23.89 -3.09 8.62
C GLN A 586 -24.08 -4.49 8.07
N LEU A 587 -23.30 -5.43 8.58
CA LEU A 587 -23.50 -6.87 8.38
C LEU A 587 -24.48 -7.41 9.44
N LYS A 588 -25.39 -8.29 9.03
CA LYS A 588 -26.22 -9.12 9.93
C LYS A 588 -26.05 -10.57 9.53
N ASN A 589 -25.84 -11.46 10.50
CA ASN A 589 -25.80 -12.90 10.24
C ASN A 589 -27.18 -13.47 9.89
N SER A 590 -27.25 -14.74 9.55
CA SER A 590 -28.51 -15.43 9.18
C SER A 590 -29.56 -15.44 10.29
N GLY A 591 -29.16 -15.30 11.55
CA GLY A 591 -30.04 -15.17 12.72
C GLY A 591 -30.56 -13.75 12.93
N GLY A 592 -30.14 -12.77 12.13
CA GLY A 592 -30.52 -11.36 12.25
C GLY A 592 -29.71 -10.57 13.26
N THR A 593 -28.67 -11.17 13.90
CA THR A 593 -27.77 -10.46 14.81
C THR A 593 -26.87 -9.52 13.98
N ALA A 594 -26.86 -8.23 14.36
CA ALA A 594 -26.06 -7.22 13.70
C ALA A 594 -24.64 -7.16 14.26
N ALA A 595 -23.65 -6.96 13.37
CA ALA A 595 -22.30 -6.57 13.70
C ALA A 595 -22.21 -5.08 14.08
N ASN A 596 -21.02 -4.65 14.54
CA ASN A 596 -20.65 -3.22 14.51
C ASN A 596 -20.71 -2.69 13.06
N THR A 597 -20.89 -1.39 12.91
CA THR A 597 -20.88 -0.72 11.61
C THR A 597 -19.46 -0.35 11.21
N ILE A 598 -19.23 -0.28 9.88
CA ILE A 598 -18.00 0.23 9.29
C ILE A 598 -18.33 1.27 8.22
N ALA A 599 -17.54 2.33 8.11
CA ALA A 599 -17.79 3.40 7.15
C ALA A 599 -17.42 2.97 5.73
N PHE A 600 -18.15 3.51 4.74
CA PHE A 600 -17.88 3.38 3.31
C PHE A 600 -18.36 4.61 2.57
N THR A 601 -17.54 5.16 1.67
CA THR A 601 -17.94 6.31 0.86
C THR A 601 -18.31 5.86 -0.56
N VAL A 602 -19.55 6.15 -0.96
CA VAL A 602 -20.06 5.90 -2.33
C VAL A 602 -19.74 7.11 -3.19
N LEU A 603 -18.96 6.90 -4.24
CA LEU A 603 -18.59 7.87 -5.27
C LEU A 603 -19.45 7.71 -6.53
N ALA A 604 -19.29 8.62 -7.50
CA ALA A 604 -19.87 8.48 -8.82
C ALA A 604 -19.32 7.25 -9.57
N ALA A 605 -20.12 6.70 -10.48
CA ALA A 605 -19.79 5.47 -11.20
C ALA A 605 -18.55 5.59 -12.10
N LYS A 606 -18.22 6.78 -12.57
CA LYS A 606 -17.03 7.08 -13.35
C LYS A 606 -16.52 8.46 -13.00
N LEU A 607 -15.24 8.57 -12.70
CA LEU A 607 -14.58 9.84 -12.45
C LEU A 607 -13.70 10.23 -13.65
N ILE A 608 -13.69 11.54 -13.92
CA ILE A 608 -12.90 12.18 -14.98
C ILE A 608 -11.95 13.16 -14.30
N PRO A 609 -10.62 13.10 -14.58
CA PRO A 609 -9.69 14.12 -14.11
C PRO A 609 -9.97 15.45 -14.82
N VAL A 610 -10.12 16.53 -14.04
CA VAL A 610 -10.45 17.87 -14.50
C VAL A 610 -9.50 18.86 -13.86
N THR A 611 -8.87 19.72 -14.66
CA THR A 611 -8.04 20.80 -14.15
C THR A 611 -8.88 22.07 -13.99
N PHE A 612 -9.09 22.51 -12.77
CA PHE A 612 -9.66 23.81 -12.44
C PHE A 612 -8.60 24.86 -12.31
N THR A 613 -8.79 26.01 -12.96
CA THR A 613 -7.94 27.20 -12.83
C THR A 613 -8.76 28.38 -12.35
N VAL A 614 -8.28 29.08 -11.31
CA VAL A 614 -8.82 30.34 -10.86
C VAL A 614 -7.78 31.45 -11.02
N ASN A 615 -8.10 32.42 -11.86
CA ASN A 615 -7.24 33.58 -12.11
C ASN A 615 -7.50 34.70 -11.10
N ASN A 616 -6.47 35.50 -10.84
CA ASN A 616 -6.55 36.69 -10.00
C ASN A 616 -7.06 36.43 -8.56
N ALA A 617 -6.81 35.25 -8.02
CA ALA A 617 -7.14 34.95 -6.62
C ALA A 617 -6.03 35.48 -5.70
N ASN A 618 -6.03 36.77 -5.46
CA ASN A 618 -5.03 37.52 -4.70
C ASN A 618 -5.51 38.07 -3.33
N PRO A 619 -6.53 37.52 -2.65
CA PRO A 619 -6.79 37.87 -1.25
C PRO A 619 -5.79 37.19 -0.29
N THR A 620 -4.96 36.28 -0.79
CA THR A 620 -4.06 35.42 -0.02
C THR A 620 -2.83 36.15 0.52
N ASN A 621 -2.38 35.74 1.71
CA ASN A 621 -1.09 36.14 2.31
C ASN A 621 -0.17 34.91 2.36
N PRO A 622 1.12 35.08 2.66
CA PRO A 622 2.02 33.96 2.86
C PRO A 622 1.49 32.96 3.90
N GLY A 623 1.33 31.71 3.50
CA GLY A 623 0.76 30.62 4.32
C GLY A 623 -0.74 30.41 4.19
N ASP A 624 -1.44 31.25 3.39
CA ASP A 624 -2.83 31.02 2.98
C ASP A 624 -2.84 30.16 1.70
N TYR A 625 -3.89 29.35 1.51
CA TYR A 625 -4.05 28.52 0.31
C TYR A 625 -5.47 28.58 -0.24
N ILE A 626 -5.57 28.62 -1.56
CA ILE A 626 -6.85 28.48 -2.24
C ILE A 626 -7.26 26.99 -2.30
N PHE A 627 -8.53 26.75 -2.07
CA PHE A 627 -9.20 25.45 -2.20
C PHE A 627 -10.43 25.58 -3.07
N VAL A 628 -10.89 24.49 -3.68
CA VAL A 628 -12.19 24.40 -4.32
C VAL A 628 -13.13 23.58 -3.44
N THR A 629 -14.40 23.99 -3.39
CA THR A 629 -15.46 23.26 -2.70
C THR A 629 -16.76 23.34 -3.50
N GLY A 630 -17.60 22.31 -3.44
CA GLY A 630 -18.81 22.26 -4.27
C GLY A 630 -19.87 21.28 -3.81
N ASN A 631 -20.85 21.05 -4.69
CA ASN A 631 -22.09 20.35 -4.37
C ASN A 631 -22.04 18.83 -4.50
N THR A 632 -20.87 18.24 -4.73
CA THR A 632 -20.68 16.79 -4.82
C THR A 632 -19.71 16.29 -3.76
N VAL A 633 -19.68 14.98 -3.52
CA VAL A 633 -18.71 14.34 -2.59
C VAL A 633 -17.29 14.61 -3.06
N GLU A 634 -17.05 14.51 -4.37
CA GLU A 634 -15.78 14.73 -5.02
C GLU A 634 -15.29 16.20 -4.94
N LEU A 635 -16.19 17.12 -4.61
CA LEU A 635 -15.92 18.53 -4.31
C LEU A 635 -16.11 18.87 -2.83
N GLY A 636 -16.10 17.87 -1.94
CA GLY A 636 -16.11 18.06 -0.50
C GLY A 636 -17.44 18.51 0.10
N ASN A 637 -18.57 18.46 -0.65
CA ASN A 637 -19.92 18.81 -0.16
C ASN A 637 -19.98 20.17 0.55
N TRP A 638 -19.37 21.21 -0.02
CA TRP A 638 -19.23 22.55 0.56
C TRP A 638 -18.41 22.59 1.86
N GLY A 639 -17.49 21.64 2.04
CA GLY A 639 -16.52 21.66 3.15
C GLY A 639 -15.63 22.89 3.12
N THR A 640 -15.19 23.34 4.30
CA THR A 640 -14.46 24.59 4.47
C THR A 640 -13.18 24.45 5.33
N THR A 641 -12.76 23.25 5.60
CA THR A 641 -11.51 22.98 6.33
C THR A 641 -10.47 22.37 5.39
N PHE A 642 -9.21 22.39 5.77
CA PHE A 642 -8.14 21.70 5.05
C PHE A 642 -8.50 20.25 4.72
N GLN A 643 -9.18 19.55 5.63
CA GLN A 643 -9.55 18.14 5.44
C GLN A 643 -10.81 17.93 4.57
N THR A 644 -11.70 18.90 4.46
CA THR A 644 -12.99 18.72 3.81
C THR A 644 -13.14 19.48 2.49
N ALA A 645 -12.37 20.53 2.25
CA ALA A 645 -12.26 21.19 0.95
C ALA A 645 -11.23 20.46 0.08
N ILE A 646 -11.30 20.63 -1.24
CA ILE A 646 -10.41 19.98 -2.20
C ILE A 646 -9.24 20.90 -2.52
N GLY A 647 -8.04 20.44 -2.31
CA GLY A 647 -6.81 21.22 -2.41
C GLY A 647 -5.78 20.79 -1.36
N PRO A 648 -4.74 21.59 -1.13
CA PRO A 648 -4.57 22.99 -1.62
C PRO A 648 -4.29 23.06 -3.12
N MET A 649 -4.72 24.17 -3.76
CA MET A 649 -4.41 24.47 -5.14
C MET A 649 -2.96 24.93 -5.29
N LEU A 650 -2.41 24.80 -6.48
CA LEU A 650 -1.02 25.11 -6.86
C LEU A 650 -0.93 26.52 -7.48
N ASP A 651 0.11 27.28 -7.17
CA ASP A 651 0.25 28.68 -7.58
C ASP A 651 1.61 29.05 -8.20
N PRO A 652 2.17 28.27 -9.15
CA PRO A 652 3.45 28.57 -9.77
C PRO A 652 3.47 29.96 -10.46
N ASN A 653 2.28 30.46 -10.79
CA ASN A 653 2.06 31.73 -11.48
C ASN A 653 1.12 32.64 -10.67
N TYR A 654 1.38 32.81 -9.36
CA TYR A 654 0.60 33.70 -8.49
C TYR A 654 0.26 35.03 -9.21
N PRO A 655 -0.98 35.54 -9.15
CA PRO A 655 -2.12 35.08 -8.32
C PRO A 655 -3.08 34.11 -9.04
N ASN A 656 -2.58 33.32 -9.96
CA ASN A 656 -3.36 32.29 -10.64
C ASN A 656 -3.07 30.92 -9.99
N TRP A 657 -4.13 30.21 -9.66
CA TRP A 657 -4.07 28.92 -8.98
C TRP A 657 -4.74 27.86 -9.83
N PHE A 658 -4.25 26.64 -9.77
CA PHE A 658 -4.89 25.51 -10.44
C PHE A 658 -4.79 24.22 -9.63
N LEU A 659 -5.66 23.25 -9.94
CA LEU A 659 -5.68 21.95 -9.31
C LEU A 659 -6.30 20.92 -10.24
N ASN A 660 -5.70 19.74 -10.35
CA ASN A 660 -6.35 18.59 -10.94
C ASN A 660 -7.27 17.93 -9.90
N VAL A 661 -8.53 17.69 -10.26
CA VAL A 661 -9.58 17.08 -9.42
C VAL A 661 -10.30 15.98 -10.18
N SER A 662 -10.81 14.97 -9.48
CA SER A 662 -11.63 13.91 -10.08
C SER A 662 -13.11 14.24 -9.91
N LEU A 663 -13.87 14.28 -11.02
CA LEU A 663 -15.28 14.66 -11.03
C LEU A 663 -16.17 13.63 -11.72
N PRO A 664 -17.47 13.54 -11.34
CA PRO A 664 -18.41 12.61 -11.95
C PRO A 664 -18.61 12.87 -13.45
N ALA A 665 -18.37 11.86 -14.28
CA ALA A 665 -18.51 11.95 -15.73
C ALA A 665 -19.92 12.41 -16.17
N GLY A 666 -19.99 13.42 -17.02
CA GLY A 666 -21.24 13.98 -17.55
C GLY A 666 -22.07 14.77 -16.56
N ALA A 667 -21.63 14.94 -15.33
CA ALA A 667 -22.35 15.72 -14.31
C ALA A 667 -22.17 17.23 -14.54
N THR A 668 -23.16 18.05 -14.16
CA THR A 668 -22.99 19.49 -13.99
C THR A 668 -22.78 19.78 -12.52
N VAL A 669 -21.57 20.19 -12.16
CA VAL A 669 -21.18 20.51 -10.79
C VAL A 669 -21.31 22.00 -10.53
N GLN A 670 -21.62 22.36 -9.28
CA GLN A 670 -21.55 23.73 -8.78
C GLN A 670 -20.43 23.83 -7.76
N PHE A 671 -19.63 24.88 -7.85
CA PHE A 671 -18.45 25.04 -6.99
C PHE A 671 -18.13 26.52 -6.71
N LYS A 672 -17.28 26.72 -5.71
CA LYS A 672 -16.65 28.00 -5.37
C LYS A 672 -15.21 27.77 -4.95
N PHE A 673 -14.42 28.82 -5.07
CA PHE A 673 -13.12 28.87 -4.46
C PHE A 673 -13.17 29.54 -3.09
N ILE A 674 -12.35 29.06 -2.18
CA ILE A 674 -12.19 29.60 -0.83
C ILE A 674 -10.71 29.76 -0.52
N ASP A 675 -10.38 30.84 0.20
CA ASP A 675 -9.07 31.02 0.80
C ASP A 675 -9.12 30.50 2.24
N ILE A 676 -8.37 29.44 2.54
CA ILE A 676 -8.18 28.94 3.90
C ILE A 676 -6.87 29.53 4.41
N GLN A 677 -7.02 30.48 5.32
CA GLN A 677 -5.90 31.23 5.88
C GLN A 677 -5.10 30.42 6.88
N ALA A 678 -3.83 30.77 7.08
CA ALA A 678 -2.93 30.10 8.02
C ALA A 678 -3.46 30.05 9.47
N ASN A 679 -4.35 30.98 9.85
CA ASN A 679 -5.03 31.00 11.16
C ASN A 679 -6.31 30.16 11.21
N GLY A 680 -6.68 29.48 10.11
CA GLY A 680 -7.89 28.67 9.98
C GLY A 680 -9.16 29.44 9.59
N ASN A 681 -9.08 30.76 9.40
CA ASN A 681 -10.22 31.52 8.86
C ASN A 681 -10.45 31.16 7.39
N VAL A 682 -11.72 31.30 6.96
CA VAL A 682 -12.15 30.99 5.59
C VAL A 682 -12.71 32.25 4.94
N VAL A 683 -12.15 32.62 3.80
CA VAL A 683 -12.66 33.71 2.96
C VAL A 683 -13.26 33.13 1.69
N TRP A 684 -14.54 33.31 1.49
CA TRP A 684 -15.24 32.89 0.28
C TRP A 684 -15.09 33.95 -0.81
N GLU A 685 -14.95 33.51 -2.07
CA GLU A 685 -15.20 34.43 -3.17
C GLU A 685 -16.66 34.88 -3.17
N ASN A 686 -16.92 36.10 -3.64
CA ASN A 686 -18.28 36.68 -3.76
C ASN A 686 -19.06 36.05 -4.94
N GLY A 687 -20.21 36.62 -5.27
CA GLY A 687 -20.98 36.28 -6.46
C GLY A 687 -21.73 34.94 -6.40
N SER A 688 -22.12 34.44 -7.56
CA SER A 688 -22.84 33.17 -7.72
C SER A 688 -21.87 32.00 -7.77
N ASN A 689 -22.37 30.79 -7.50
CA ASN A 689 -21.57 29.56 -7.71
C ASN A 689 -21.15 29.46 -9.19
N HIS A 690 -19.92 29.03 -9.42
CA HIS A 690 -19.50 28.57 -10.74
C HIS A 690 -20.24 27.30 -11.12
N GLN A 691 -20.31 26.99 -12.40
CA GLN A 691 -20.89 25.76 -12.93
C GLN A 691 -19.99 25.19 -14.02
N TYR A 692 -19.77 23.90 -13.99
CA TYR A 692 -19.01 23.18 -15.00
C TYR A 692 -19.71 21.87 -15.36
N THR A 693 -19.75 21.53 -16.67
CA THR A 693 -20.26 20.23 -17.12
C THR A 693 -19.09 19.34 -17.47
N VAL A 694 -18.91 18.30 -16.66
CA VAL A 694 -17.78 17.35 -16.77
C VAL A 694 -17.90 16.53 -18.05
N PRO A 695 -16.83 16.31 -18.82
CA PRO A 695 -16.82 15.41 -19.96
C PRO A 695 -17.25 13.98 -19.56
N THR A 696 -17.68 13.19 -20.55
CA THR A 696 -18.03 11.78 -20.33
C THR A 696 -16.85 10.82 -20.52
N SER A 697 -15.73 11.33 -21.03
CA SER A 697 -14.47 10.59 -21.28
C SER A 697 -13.31 11.55 -21.48
N GLY A 698 -12.07 11.05 -21.35
CA GLY A 698 -10.84 11.82 -21.46
C GLY A 698 -10.64 12.68 -20.20
N THR A 699 -10.08 13.87 -20.38
CA THR A 699 -9.79 14.85 -19.34
C THR A 699 -10.60 16.13 -19.55
N GLY A 700 -10.73 16.98 -18.53
CA GLY A 700 -11.50 18.22 -18.58
C GLY A 700 -10.70 19.42 -18.08
N TYR A 701 -11.14 20.62 -18.49
CA TYR A 701 -10.52 21.88 -18.08
C TYR A 701 -11.60 22.93 -17.85
N ASP A 702 -11.49 23.73 -16.78
CA ASP A 702 -12.30 24.92 -16.54
C ASP A 702 -11.44 26.04 -16.00
N THR A 703 -11.61 27.23 -16.55
CA THR A 703 -10.84 28.43 -16.15
C THR A 703 -11.79 29.59 -15.87
N VAL A 704 -11.75 30.09 -14.65
CA VAL A 704 -12.58 31.20 -14.19
C VAL A 704 -11.74 32.26 -13.50
N ASN A 705 -12.36 33.38 -13.12
CA ASN A 705 -11.71 34.40 -12.30
C ASN A 705 -12.29 34.38 -10.89
N TRP A 706 -11.45 34.71 -9.90
CA TRP A 706 -11.89 34.94 -8.54
C TRP A 706 -12.92 36.08 -8.51
N GLN A 707 -14.03 35.86 -7.83
CA GLN A 707 -15.12 36.82 -7.71
C GLN A 707 -14.92 37.66 -6.45
N TYR A 708 -14.61 38.98 -6.61
CA TYR A 708 -14.39 39.93 -5.51
C TYR A 708 -15.67 40.50 -4.95
#